data_2842dd47b9f5e8cb6244d7c9aecdacf3
#
_entry.id   2842dd47b9f5e8cb6244d7c9aecdacf3
#
_cell.length_a   1.000
_cell.length_b   1.000
_cell.length_c   1.000
_cell.angle_alpha   90.00
_cell.angle_beta   90.00
_cell.angle_gamma   90.00
#
_symmetry.space_group_name_H-M   'P 1'
#
loop_
_entity.id
_entity.type
_entity.pdbx_description
1 polymer ?
#
loop_
_entity_poly.entity_id
_entity_poly.type
_entity_poly.pdbx_seq_one_letter_code
_entity_poly.pdbx_strand_id
1 'polypeptide(L)'
;MSTDPFKTIRSFEPVKGQTASYHSLPALEEQGLGKISRLPYSIRVVLESVLRNCDGRKVHEKDVKALAAWNAKSPAPEEIPFVVARIVLQDFTGVPLLVDLAAMRSAVARLGGKPGIIEPLVPVDLVVDHSVQVDYYGWAEAMKLNLDMEFKRNRERYEFLKWGQQAFETFGVVPPGIGIVHQVNLEYLARGVLHSGGVYYPDSLVGTDSHTTMINGLGVVGWGVGGIEAEAGMLGQPVTFLTPEVVGVNLTGKLSEGVTATDLALRITQMLRAAKVVGKFVEFYGEGASSLPLPDRATIANMAPEYGATLGVFPVDAESVAFLRATGRTEAECSAFENYFKAQGMFGMPRKGEIDYSVDLELDLGSVVPSVAGPKRPQDRIDLPQLKPLFQGLLTKPVAEGGYGKDGASLSTEALVSRRNPTIPVDEQEMISDRPTPDAVSQMPESPFHGGKSTIRNGSVLIAAITSCTNTSNPSVMLAAGLLAKKAVEAGLVMDPTVKTSLAPGSRVVTAYLEKTGLQPYLDKLGFQTVGYGCTTCIGNSGPLNPEVEKAITDNDLIAAAVLSGNRNFEARIHQNIKANFLMSPPLVVAFALAGRVDIDFGTEPVGTGKDDKPVFLKDIWPSLTEIRDTLRSALTPEMFATLYGDFAGQNPKWNEIKAPTGSIYEWDGKSTYIQEPPFFENFGMEAGTITPISGARALGIFGDSVTTDHISPAGAIKEKSPAGRFLSEHGVTKDDFNSYGSRRGNDRIMTRGTFANVRIKNLMLPGVEGGETLHQPDGERMSIFDAAQKYATEKTPLVILAGQEYGTGSSRDWAAKGTRLLGVKAVIAASYERIHRSNLVGMGVLPLQFHEGTTAQTLGLDGTETYDITGLGADLKPRQDVTLRIIRKDGSVQDVTVKVRIDTPIEVDYYRHGGILPFILRQLINEAK
;
A
#
# COMPACT_ATOMS: atom_id res chain seq x y z
N MET A 1 -20.61 26.76 -16.20
CA MET A 1 -19.75 27.03 -17.39
C MET A 1 -18.33 27.13 -16.90
N SER A 2 -17.41 26.34 -17.45
CA SER A 2 -15.98 26.47 -17.16
C SER A 2 -15.56 27.90 -17.51
N THR A 3 -15.05 28.64 -16.54
CA THR A 3 -14.41 29.92 -16.79
C THR A 3 -13.04 29.63 -17.41
N ASP A 4 -12.73 30.21 -18.57
CA ASP A 4 -11.40 30.12 -19.20
C ASP A 4 -10.73 31.50 -19.15
N PRO A 5 -10.20 31.89 -17.95
CA PRO A 5 -9.61 33.21 -17.77
C PRO A 5 -8.36 33.43 -18.62
N PHE A 6 -7.71 32.34 -19.02
CA PHE A 6 -6.49 32.37 -19.85
C PHE A 6 -6.77 32.18 -21.34
N LYS A 7 -8.01 31.99 -21.78
CA LYS A 7 -8.39 31.76 -23.18
C LYS A 7 -7.58 30.64 -23.83
N THR A 8 -7.46 29.52 -23.13
CA THR A 8 -6.66 28.37 -23.56
C THR A 8 -7.45 27.28 -24.25
N ILE A 9 -8.79 27.37 -24.29
CA ILE A 9 -9.60 26.36 -24.97
C ILE A 9 -9.23 26.33 -26.44
N ARG A 10 -8.87 25.15 -26.93
CA ARG A 10 -8.57 24.84 -28.34
C ARG A 10 -9.36 23.62 -28.78
N SER A 11 -9.53 23.45 -30.09
CA SER A 11 -10.10 22.23 -30.67
C SER A 11 -9.00 21.29 -31.14
N PHE A 12 -9.30 19.99 -31.05
CA PHE A 12 -8.49 18.93 -31.67
C PHE A 12 -9.41 17.83 -32.19
N GLU A 13 -8.84 16.88 -32.90
CA GLU A 13 -9.56 15.75 -33.48
C GLU A 13 -9.22 14.49 -32.64
N PRO A 14 -10.05 14.12 -31.64
CA PRO A 14 -9.79 12.92 -30.83
C PRO A 14 -9.86 11.64 -31.67
N VAL A 15 -10.82 11.58 -32.56
CA VAL A 15 -11.00 10.51 -33.53
C VAL A 15 -11.29 11.16 -34.89
N LYS A 16 -10.83 10.56 -35.97
CA LYS A 16 -10.99 11.08 -37.32
C LYS A 16 -12.42 11.49 -37.60
N GLY A 17 -12.62 12.75 -38.00
CA GLY A 17 -13.90 13.35 -38.30
C GLY A 17 -14.71 13.83 -37.08
N GLN A 18 -14.18 13.76 -35.88
CA GLN A 18 -14.78 14.28 -34.64
C GLN A 18 -13.97 15.48 -34.14
N THR A 19 -14.64 16.56 -33.78
CA THR A 19 -14.01 17.73 -33.17
C THR A 19 -14.39 17.80 -31.69
N ALA A 20 -13.41 18.00 -30.84
CA ALA A 20 -13.58 18.18 -29.37
C ALA A 20 -12.70 19.32 -28.88
N SER A 21 -12.89 19.72 -27.64
CA SER A 21 -12.16 20.81 -27.00
C SER A 21 -11.22 20.30 -25.91
N TYR A 22 -10.17 21.07 -25.61
CA TYR A 22 -9.27 20.86 -24.49
C TYR A 22 -8.65 22.18 -24.01
N HIS A 23 -8.12 22.23 -22.79
CA HIS A 23 -7.35 23.35 -22.31
C HIS A 23 -5.89 23.18 -22.74
N SER A 24 -5.44 24.03 -23.67
CA SER A 24 -4.12 23.93 -24.30
C SER A 24 -3.03 24.49 -23.40
N LEU A 25 -2.09 23.64 -22.98
CA LEU A 25 -0.88 24.08 -22.29
C LEU A 25 0.07 24.90 -23.17
N PRO A 26 0.29 24.55 -24.45
CA PRO A 26 1.04 25.41 -25.37
C PRO A 26 0.51 26.85 -25.45
N ALA A 27 -0.80 27.06 -25.33
CA ALA A 27 -1.39 28.41 -25.35
C ALA A 27 -0.94 29.29 -24.16
N LEU A 28 -0.53 28.71 -23.02
CA LEU A 28 0.07 29.45 -21.91
C LEU A 28 1.48 29.95 -22.27
N GLU A 29 2.26 29.11 -22.96
CA GLU A 29 3.60 29.46 -23.45
C GLU A 29 3.54 30.56 -24.51
N GLU A 30 2.58 30.49 -25.44
CA GLU A 30 2.30 31.52 -26.44
C GLU A 30 1.98 32.89 -25.81
N GLN A 31 1.37 32.89 -24.62
CA GLN A 31 1.05 34.08 -23.83
C GLN A 31 2.22 34.55 -22.93
N GLY A 32 3.36 33.85 -22.95
CA GLY A 32 4.54 34.21 -22.18
C GLY A 32 4.46 33.92 -20.69
N LEU A 33 3.56 33.00 -20.25
CA LEU A 33 3.36 32.66 -18.85
C LEU A 33 4.46 31.73 -18.29
N GLY A 34 5.29 31.12 -19.14
CA GLY A 34 6.39 30.24 -18.75
C GLY A 34 6.94 29.47 -19.95
N LYS A 35 7.99 28.68 -19.72
CA LYS A 35 8.53 27.73 -20.72
C LYS A 35 7.86 26.37 -20.54
N ILE A 36 6.57 26.28 -20.87
CA ILE A 36 5.74 25.10 -20.58
C ILE A 36 6.28 23.83 -21.24
N SER A 37 6.82 23.95 -22.45
CA SER A 37 7.42 22.83 -23.18
C SER A 37 8.63 22.19 -22.48
N ARG A 38 9.31 22.95 -21.60
CA ARG A 38 10.47 22.48 -20.83
C ARG A 38 10.11 21.97 -19.43
N LEU A 39 8.85 22.16 -18.99
CA LEU A 39 8.41 21.65 -17.69
C LEU A 39 8.39 20.11 -17.69
N PRO A 40 8.68 19.49 -16.55
CA PRO A 40 8.49 18.07 -16.36
C PRO A 40 7.07 17.60 -16.75
N TYR A 41 6.97 16.38 -17.27
CA TYR A 41 5.71 15.79 -17.70
C TYR A 41 4.66 15.83 -16.57
N SER A 42 5.03 15.42 -15.37
CA SER A 42 4.16 15.43 -14.19
C SER A 42 3.65 16.82 -13.84
N ILE A 43 4.52 17.82 -13.90
CA ILE A 43 4.15 19.23 -13.65
C ILE A 43 3.15 19.72 -14.72
N ARG A 44 3.32 19.33 -15.99
CA ARG A 44 2.39 19.69 -17.06
C ARG A 44 1.01 19.07 -16.86
N VAL A 45 0.92 17.80 -16.43
CA VAL A 45 -0.37 17.15 -16.12
C VAL A 45 -1.06 17.85 -14.95
N VAL A 46 -0.32 18.19 -13.88
CA VAL A 46 -0.87 18.95 -12.74
C VAL A 46 -1.30 20.35 -13.18
N LEU A 47 -0.50 21.05 -14.01
CA LEU A 47 -0.83 22.36 -14.55
C LEU A 47 -2.11 22.35 -15.38
N GLU A 48 -2.34 21.30 -16.18
CA GLU A 48 -3.60 21.15 -16.91
C GLU A 48 -4.80 21.09 -15.97
N SER A 49 -4.70 20.29 -14.90
CA SER A 49 -5.77 20.20 -13.92
C SER A 49 -6.03 21.54 -13.22
N VAL A 50 -4.98 22.24 -12.81
CA VAL A 50 -5.10 23.57 -12.17
C VAL A 50 -5.70 24.59 -13.16
N LEU A 51 -5.27 24.57 -14.41
CA LEU A 51 -5.78 25.44 -15.48
C LEU A 51 -7.28 25.20 -15.75
N ARG A 52 -7.66 23.94 -15.97
CA ARG A 52 -9.04 23.53 -16.28
C ARG A 52 -10.02 23.82 -15.16
N ASN A 53 -9.57 23.70 -13.91
CA ASN A 53 -10.39 23.91 -12.72
C ASN A 53 -10.25 25.32 -12.12
N CYS A 54 -9.66 26.26 -12.82
CA CYS A 54 -9.51 27.66 -12.38
C CYS A 54 -10.86 28.35 -12.32
N ASP A 55 -11.52 28.31 -11.17
CA ASP A 55 -12.88 28.84 -10.92
C ASP A 55 -12.88 30.15 -10.08
N GLY A 56 -11.71 30.58 -9.63
CA GLY A 56 -11.54 31.75 -8.76
C GLY A 56 -12.01 31.53 -7.33
N ARG A 57 -12.35 30.30 -6.93
CA ARG A 57 -12.80 29.91 -5.57
C ARG A 57 -11.85 28.92 -4.94
N LYS A 58 -11.80 27.71 -5.48
CA LYS A 58 -10.91 26.63 -5.01
C LYS A 58 -9.55 26.67 -5.71
N VAL A 59 -9.55 27.07 -6.98
CA VAL A 59 -8.36 27.23 -7.82
C VAL A 59 -8.33 28.64 -8.39
N HIS A 60 -7.27 29.37 -8.17
CA HIS A 60 -7.12 30.77 -8.57
C HIS A 60 -6.15 30.94 -9.74
N GLU A 61 -6.25 32.06 -10.47
CA GLU A 61 -5.30 32.41 -11.53
C GLU A 61 -3.85 32.45 -11.05
N LYS A 62 -3.59 32.86 -9.79
CA LYS A 62 -2.25 32.86 -9.20
C LYS A 62 -1.63 31.46 -9.18
N ASP A 63 -2.45 30.42 -8.94
CA ASP A 63 -1.98 29.03 -8.84
C ASP A 63 -1.52 28.52 -10.21
N VAL A 64 -2.28 28.87 -11.27
CA VAL A 64 -1.87 28.59 -12.66
C VAL A 64 -0.56 29.28 -13.00
N LYS A 65 -0.44 30.58 -12.68
CA LYS A 65 0.75 31.38 -12.98
C LYS A 65 1.99 30.87 -12.23
N ALA A 66 1.82 30.55 -10.95
CA ALA A 66 2.90 30.01 -10.11
C ALA A 66 3.42 28.68 -10.67
N LEU A 67 2.53 27.77 -11.03
CA LEU A 67 2.91 26.47 -11.56
C LEU A 67 3.48 26.53 -12.98
N ALA A 68 2.94 27.42 -13.85
CA ALA A 68 3.50 27.68 -15.18
C ALA A 68 4.92 28.25 -15.12
N ALA A 69 5.25 28.98 -14.04
CA ALA A 69 6.57 29.54 -13.78
C ALA A 69 7.47 28.61 -12.92
N TRP A 70 7.12 27.34 -12.79
CA TRP A 70 7.88 26.37 -12.00
C TRP A 70 9.38 26.40 -12.37
N ASN A 71 10.24 26.44 -11.36
CA ASN A 71 11.68 26.52 -11.53
C ASN A 71 12.36 25.27 -10.97
N ALA A 72 13.04 24.54 -11.82
CA ALA A 72 13.74 23.30 -11.48
C ALA A 72 14.74 23.45 -10.32
N LYS A 73 15.44 24.58 -10.22
CA LYS A 73 16.50 24.79 -9.22
C LYS A 73 16.02 25.37 -7.89
N SER A 74 14.84 25.95 -7.89
CA SER A 74 14.24 26.56 -6.71
C SER A 74 12.71 26.58 -6.87
N PRO A 75 12.04 25.44 -6.74
CA PRO A 75 10.58 25.42 -6.74
C PRO A 75 10.06 26.35 -5.63
N ALA A 76 9.09 27.19 -5.96
CA ALA A 76 8.48 28.06 -4.97
C ALA A 76 7.74 27.21 -3.92
N PRO A 77 7.86 27.50 -2.61
CA PRO A 77 7.18 26.73 -1.57
C PRO A 77 5.70 27.12 -1.47
N GLU A 78 5.00 27.02 -2.59
CA GLU A 78 3.58 27.35 -2.72
C GLU A 78 2.72 26.08 -2.77
N GLU A 79 1.49 26.18 -2.28
CA GLU A 79 0.50 25.12 -2.37
C GLU A 79 -0.07 25.04 -3.78
N ILE A 80 -0.23 23.81 -4.26
CA ILE A 80 -0.90 23.50 -5.52
C ILE A 80 -2.24 22.84 -5.20
N PRO A 81 -3.38 23.44 -5.60
CA PRO A 81 -4.69 22.83 -5.45
C PRO A 81 -4.99 21.91 -6.65
N PHE A 82 -4.60 20.64 -6.54
CA PHE A 82 -4.76 19.65 -7.59
C PHE A 82 -6.14 18.97 -7.51
N VAL A 83 -6.95 19.12 -8.54
CA VAL A 83 -8.24 18.44 -8.66
C VAL A 83 -8.05 17.16 -9.47
N VAL A 84 -8.21 16.02 -8.82
CA VAL A 84 -8.08 14.72 -9.48
C VAL A 84 -9.28 14.41 -10.37
N ALA A 85 -9.05 13.63 -11.42
CA ALA A 85 -10.12 13.23 -12.34
C ALA A 85 -10.98 12.08 -11.81
N ARG A 86 -10.41 11.21 -10.97
CA ARG A 86 -11.10 10.08 -10.33
C ARG A 86 -10.35 9.60 -9.09
N ILE A 87 -10.98 8.73 -8.31
CA ILE A 87 -10.41 8.15 -7.09
C ILE A 87 -10.55 6.63 -7.14
N VAL A 88 -9.50 5.93 -6.69
CA VAL A 88 -9.48 4.47 -6.64
C VAL A 88 -9.19 4.00 -5.22
N LEU A 89 -10.00 3.10 -4.71
CA LEU A 89 -9.95 2.62 -3.34
C LEU A 89 -9.67 1.11 -3.31
N GLN A 90 -8.93 0.65 -2.33
CA GLN A 90 -8.90 -0.76 -1.93
C GLN A 90 -9.78 -0.95 -0.68
N ASP A 91 -10.25 -2.17 -0.42
CA ASP A 91 -11.31 -2.39 0.56
C ASP A 91 -10.89 -2.20 2.03
N PHE A 92 -9.62 -2.42 2.40
CA PHE A 92 -9.19 -2.21 3.80
C PHE A 92 -9.13 -0.72 4.21
N THR A 93 -8.97 0.18 3.24
CA THR A 93 -9.00 1.64 3.46
C THR A 93 -10.27 2.26 2.93
N GLY A 94 -10.90 1.69 1.91
CA GLY A 94 -12.14 2.18 1.33
C GLY A 94 -13.37 1.92 2.19
N VAL A 95 -13.43 0.79 2.92
CA VAL A 95 -14.54 0.51 3.85
C VAL A 95 -14.63 1.57 4.96
N PRO A 96 -13.54 1.88 5.72
CA PRO A 96 -13.62 2.94 6.73
C PRO A 96 -13.94 4.33 6.13
N LEU A 97 -13.51 4.60 4.91
CA LEU A 97 -13.86 5.82 4.20
C LEU A 97 -15.36 5.88 3.90
N LEU A 98 -15.94 4.79 3.40
CA LEU A 98 -17.39 4.70 3.18
C LEU A 98 -18.17 4.79 4.50
N VAL A 99 -17.62 4.28 5.62
CA VAL A 99 -18.15 4.43 6.98
C VAL A 99 -18.20 5.91 7.38
N ASP A 100 -17.13 6.66 7.09
CA ASP A 100 -17.10 8.09 7.37
C ASP A 100 -18.15 8.86 6.54
N LEU A 101 -18.29 8.58 5.24
CA LEU A 101 -19.35 9.18 4.39
C LEU A 101 -20.76 8.83 4.89
N ALA A 102 -20.98 7.59 5.32
CA ALA A 102 -22.25 7.17 5.91
C ALA A 102 -22.54 7.92 7.21
N ALA A 103 -21.52 8.10 8.07
CA ALA A 103 -21.63 8.85 9.31
C ALA A 103 -21.87 10.36 9.07
N MET A 104 -21.27 10.93 8.02
CA MET A 104 -21.55 12.31 7.59
C MET A 104 -23.00 12.46 7.14
N ARG A 105 -23.56 11.50 6.37
CA ARG A 105 -25.00 11.49 6.04
C ARG A 105 -25.88 11.44 7.27
N SER A 106 -25.51 10.58 8.24
CA SER A 106 -26.23 10.49 9.53
C SER A 106 -26.16 11.81 10.31
N ALA A 107 -24.99 12.47 10.33
CA ALA A 107 -24.83 13.78 10.98
C ALA A 107 -25.68 14.88 10.30
N VAL A 108 -25.72 14.94 8.98
CA VAL A 108 -26.58 15.86 8.21
C VAL A 108 -28.04 15.64 8.55
N ALA A 109 -28.50 14.38 8.62
CA ALA A 109 -29.88 14.05 8.99
C ALA A 109 -30.22 14.49 10.43
N ARG A 110 -29.29 14.26 11.39
CA ARG A 110 -29.46 14.73 12.77
C ARG A 110 -29.60 16.26 12.89
N LEU A 111 -28.99 17.01 11.99
CA LEU A 111 -29.11 18.45 11.88
C LEU A 111 -30.34 18.91 11.08
N GLY A 112 -31.19 17.99 10.61
CA GLY A 112 -32.38 18.28 9.81
C GLY A 112 -32.09 18.62 8.34
N GLY A 113 -30.89 18.37 7.86
CA GLY A 113 -30.48 18.55 6.46
C GLY A 113 -30.82 17.36 5.58
N LYS A 114 -30.57 17.49 4.26
CA LYS A 114 -30.75 16.42 3.28
C LYS A 114 -29.47 15.58 3.17
N PRO A 115 -29.47 14.28 3.51
CA PRO A 115 -28.26 13.43 3.46
C PRO A 115 -27.57 13.38 2.10
N GLY A 116 -28.31 13.52 1.00
CA GLY A 116 -27.80 13.49 -0.37
C GLY A 116 -26.83 14.62 -0.73
N ILE A 117 -26.61 15.63 0.12
CA ILE A 117 -25.53 16.61 -0.07
C ILE A 117 -24.14 15.96 0.08
N ILE A 118 -24.07 14.81 0.75
CA ILE A 118 -22.85 14.02 0.86
C ILE A 118 -22.85 13.02 -0.31
N GLU A 119 -22.21 13.42 -1.39
CA GLU A 119 -22.09 12.63 -2.63
C GLU A 119 -20.69 12.85 -3.23
N PRO A 120 -20.02 11.80 -3.73
CA PRO A 120 -18.78 11.99 -4.46
C PRO A 120 -18.99 12.79 -5.74
N LEU A 121 -18.14 13.77 -5.98
CA LEU A 121 -18.19 14.66 -7.14
C LEU A 121 -17.33 14.21 -8.32
N VAL A 122 -16.54 13.14 -8.10
CA VAL A 122 -15.71 12.49 -9.12
C VAL A 122 -15.99 10.99 -9.09
N PRO A 123 -15.77 10.25 -10.20
CA PRO A 123 -15.90 8.80 -10.20
C PRO A 123 -15.01 8.14 -9.16
N VAL A 124 -15.57 7.19 -8.43
CA VAL A 124 -14.89 6.43 -7.38
C VAL A 124 -15.06 4.94 -7.66
N ASP A 125 -13.97 4.21 -7.74
CA ASP A 125 -13.97 2.76 -7.88
C ASP A 125 -13.30 2.13 -6.66
N LEU A 126 -14.03 1.27 -5.94
CA LEU A 126 -13.48 0.45 -4.86
C LEU A 126 -13.27 -0.97 -5.35
N VAL A 127 -12.06 -1.49 -5.20
CA VAL A 127 -11.73 -2.88 -5.54
C VAL A 127 -11.56 -3.68 -4.25
N VAL A 128 -12.28 -4.81 -4.14
CA VAL A 128 -12.15 -5.74 -3.02
C VAL A 128 -11.01 -6.71 -3.32
N ASP A 129 -9.86 -6.47 -2.68
CA ASP A 129 -8.62 -7.15 -3.01
C ASP A 129 -7.69 -7.46 -1.82
N HIS A 130 -8.03 -6.96 -0.63
CA HIS A 130 -7.21 -7.13 0.58
C HIS A 130 -7.84 -8.10 1.61
N SER A 131 -9.04 -8.60 1.36
CA SER A 131 -9.80 -9.43 2.31
C SER A 131 -9.45 -10.91 2.25
N VAL A 132 -8.84 -11.38 1.16
CA VAL A 132 -8.47 -12.78 0.97
C VAL A 132 -7.25 -13.14 1.82
N GLN A 133 -7.33 -14.28 2.53
CA GLN A 133 -6.24 -14.87 3.31
C GLN A 133 -5.90 -16.25 2.77
N VAL A 134 -4.62 -16.63 2.82
CA VAL A 134 -4.16 -17.95 2.36
C VAL A 134 -4.31 -18.97 3.48
N ASP A 135 -5.55 -19.40 3.73
CA ASP A 135 -5.86 -20.48 4.68
C ASP A 135 -5.56 -21.84 4.04
N TYR A 136 -5.93 -22.02 2.79
CA TYR A 136 -5.74 -23.23 2.00
C TYR A 136 -4.69 -23.01 0.92
N TYR A 137 -3.77 -23.95 0.76
CA TYR A 137 -2.68 -23.92 -0.21
C TYR A 137 -2.23 -25.33 -0.57
N GLY A 138 -1.57 -25.51 -1.73
CA GLY A 138 -1.13 -26.83 -2.19
C GLY A 138 -2.25 -27.78 -2.65
N TRP A 139 -3.43 -27.24 -2.98
CA TRP A 139 -4.64 -27.97 -3.39
C TRP A 139 -5.25 -27.33 -4.62
N ALA A 140 -5.84 -28.12 -5.49
CA ALA A 140 -6.56 -27.62 -6.66
C ALA A 140 -7.74 -26.71 -6.28
N GLU A 141 -8.43 -27.03 -5.18
CA GLU A 141 -9.58 -26.29 -4.67
C GLU A 141 -9.20 -25.09 -3.77
N ALA A 142 -7.92 -24.83 -3.53
CA ALA A 142 -7.47 -23.78 -2.60
C ALA A 142 -8.12 -22.42 -2.90
N MET A 143 -8.19 -22.03 -4.17
CA MET A 143 -8.84 -20.78 -4.60
C MET A 143 -10.31 -20.73 -4.17
N LYS A 144 -11.07 -21.78 -4.41
CA LYS A 144 -12.49 -21.85 -4.06
C LYS A 144 -12.69 -21.77 -2.56
N LEU A 145 -11.91 -22.56 -1.79
CA LEU A 145 -12.02 -22.63 -0.34
C LEU A 145 -11.64 -21.28 0.31
N ASN A 146 -10.57 -20.65 -0.14
CA ASN A 146 -10.19 -19.33 0.36
C ASN A 146 -11.25 -18.27 0.04
N LEU A 147 -11.85 -18.32 -1.16
CA LEU A 147 -12.95 -17.42 -1.53
C LEU A 147 -14.21 -17.67 -0.68
N ASP A 148 -14.54 -18.92 -0.39
CA ASP A 148 -15.65 -19.27 0.48
C ASP A 148 -15.45 -18.72 1.90
N MET A 149 -14.22 -18.85 2.42
CA MET A 149 -13.84 -18.27 3.73
C MET A 149 -13.86 -16.75 3.72
N GLU A 150 -13.38 -16.13 2.63
CA GLU A 150 -13.40 -14.68 2.47
C GLU A 150 -14.83 -14.14 2.54
N PHE A 151 -15.77 -14.70 1.76
CA PHE A 151 -17.17 -14.29 1.78
C PHE A 151 -17.84 -14.54 3.13
N LYS A 152 -17.56 -15.67 3.78
CA LYS A 152 -18.08 -15.98 5.11
C LYS A 152 -17.63 -14.95 6.15
N ARG A 153 -16.30 -14.73 6.24
CA ARG A 153 -15.70 -13.82 7.22
C ARG A 153 -16.06 -12.36 7.01
N ASN A 154 -16.30 -11.94 5.76
CA ASN A 154 -16.48 -10.53 5.41
C ASN A 154 -17.90 -10.20 4.96
N ARG A 155 -18.86 -11.07 5.15
CA ARG A 155 -20.23 -10.92 4.66
C ARG A 155 -20.84 -9.55 5.03
N GLU A 156 -20.75 -9.16 6.28
CA GLU A 156 -21.29 -7.90 6.77
C GLU A 156 -20.62 -6.69 6.11
N ARG A 157 -19.29 -6.73 5.90
CA ARG A 157 -18.57 -5.68 5.15
C ARG A 157 -19.04 -5.61 3.70
N TYR A 158 -19.31 -6.76 3.08
CA TYR A 158 -19.76 -6.80 1.69
C TYR A 158 -21.21 -6.35 1.54
N GLU A 159 -22.07 -6.63 2.51
CA GLU A 159 -23.41 -6.05 2.61
C GLU A 159 -23.34 -4.51 2.68
N PHE A 160 -22.42 -3.98 3.48
CA PHE A 160 -22.17 -2.55 3.60
C PHE A 160 -21.63 -1.93 2.31
N LEU A 161 -20.64 -2.55 1.66
CA LEU A 161 -20.12 -2.09 0.36
C LEU A 161 -21.21 -2.07 -0.71
N LYS A 162 -22.05 -3.10 -0.74
CA LYS A 162 -23.16 -3.18 -1.68
C LYS A 162 -24.24 -2.13 -1.41
N TRP A 163 -24.48 -1.78 -0.13
CA TRP A 163 -25.27 -0.61 0.24
C TRP A 163 -24.65 0.66 -0.32
N GLY A 164 -23.36 0.88 -0.13
CA GLY A 164 -22.64 2.04 -0.63
C GLY A 164 -22.78 2.22 -2.14
N GLN A 165 -22.62 1.12 -2.90
CA GLN A 165 -22.80 1.10 -4.34
C GLN A 165 -24.21 1.51 -4.79
N GLN A 166 -25.23 1.28 -3.97
CA GLN A 166 -26.61 1.66 -4.24
C GLN A 166 -26.95 3.07 -3.74
N ALA A 167 -26.33 3.49 -2.63
CA ALA A 167 -26.63 4.74 -1.95
C ALA A 167 -25.94 5.96 -2.59
N PHE A 168 -24.82 5.76 -3.29
CA PHE A 168 -24.04 6.80 -3.95
C PHE A 168 -24.02 6.56 -5.47
N GLU A 169 -24.24 7.60 -6.26
CA GLU A 169 -24.38 7.49 -7.72
C GLU A 169 -23.05 7.19 -8.44
N THR A 170 -21.95 7.75 -7.92
CA THR A 170 -20.63 7.68 -8.56
C THR A 170 -19.69 6.68 -7.88
N PHE A 171 -20.20 5.83 -7.00
CA PHE A 171 -19.41 4.86 -6.25
C PHE A 171 -19.56 3.44 -6.84
N GLY A 172 -18.53 2.98 -7.56
CA GLY A 172 -18.42 1.64 -8.11
C GLY A 172 -17.72 0.66 -7.16
N VAL A 173 -18.11 -0.61 -7.21
CA VAL A 173 -17.43 -1.69 -6.48
C VAL A 173 -17.05 -2.81 -7.42
N VAL A 174 -15.76 -3.13 -7.49
CA VAL A 174 -15.23 -4.34 -8.13
C VAL A 174 -15.21 -5.44 -7.08
N PRO A 175 -15.98 -6.53 -7.25
CA PRO A 175 -16.17 -7.54 -6.23
C PRO A 175 -14.92 -8.40 -5.96
N PRO A 176 -14.92 -9.21 -4.88
CA PRO A 176 -13.82 -10.12 -4.56
C PRO A 176 -13.48 -11.08 -5.70
N GLY A 177 -12.23 -11.49 -5.81
CA GLY A 177 -11.80 -12.51 -6.76
C GLY A 177 -11.67 -12.02 -8.22
N ILE A 178 -11.60 -10.71 -8.46
CA ILE A 178 -11.31 -10.12 -9.78
C ILE A 178 -9.83 -9.80 -9.94
N GLY A 179 -9.25 -9.10 -8.98
CA GLY A 179 -7.84 -8.74 -9.01
C GLY A 179 -7.48 -7.69 -7.97
N ILE A 180 -6.19 -7.33 -7.93
CA ILE A 180 -5.68 -6.26 -7.07
C ILE A 180 -5.95 -4.90 -7.69
N VAL A 181 -6.26 -3.91 -6.85
CA VAL A 181 -6.73 -2.57 -7.26
C VAL A 181 -5.84 -1.92 -8.32
N HIS A 182 -4.52 -1.91 -8.16
CA HIS A 182 -3.63 -1.23 -9.10
C HIS A 182 -3.44 -1.99 -10.41
N GLN A 183 -3.55 -3.32 -10.44
CA GLN A 183 -3.56 -4.08 -11.69
C GLN A 183 -4.89 -3.96 -12.42
N VAL A 184 -6.01 -4.04 -11.71
CA VAL A 184 -7.36 -3.79 -12.28
C VAL A 184 -7.44 -2.36 -12.83
N ASN A 185 -6.84 -1.39 -12.11
CA ASN A 185 -6.74 -0.02 -12.60
C ASN A 185 -5.94 0.07 -13.91
N LEU A 186 -4.75 -0.53 -13.96
CA LEU A 186 -3.88 -0.52 -15.14
C LEU A 186 -4.53 -1.22 -16.34
N GLU A 187 -5.11 -2.41 -16.11
CA GLU A 187 -5.64 -3.25 -17.17
C GLU A 187 -7.04 -2.84 -17.64
N TYR A 188 -7.85 -2.17 -16.80
CA TYR A 188 -9.24 -1.91 -17.11
C TYR A 188 -9.76 -0.51 -16.76
N LEU A 189 -9.61 -0.02 -15.51
CA LEU A 189 -10.26 1.22 -15.08
C LEU A 189 -9.66 2.47 -15.71
N ALA A 190 -8.35 2.51 -15.91
CA ALA A 190 -7.67 3.66 -16.50
C ALA A 190 -8.01 3.83 -17.98
N ARG A 191 -8.28 5.07 -18.38
CA ARG A 191 -8.59 5.45 -19.76
C ARG A 191 -7.49 6.29 -20.41
N GLY A 192 -6.57 6.81 -19.59
CA GLY A 192 -5.49 7.70 -20.04
C GLY A 192 -5.95 9.12 -20.35
N VAL A 193 -7.11 9.26 -20.99
CA VAL A 193 -7.80 10.53 -21.26
C VAL A 193 -9.28 10.37 -20.94
N LEU A 194 -9.84 11.35 -20.27
CA LEU A 194 -11.25 11.44 -19.94
C LEU A 194 -11.90 12.63 -20.64
N HIS A 195 -13.23 12.68 -20.70
CA HIS A 195 -13.95 13.82 -21.25
C HIS A 195 -15.23 14.09 -20.46
N SER A 196 -15.57 15.37 -20.34
CA SER A 196 -16.83 15.84 -19.76
C SER A 196 -17.28 17.10 -20.47
N GLY A 197 -18.56 17.19 -20.83
CA GLY A 197 -19.10 18.37 -21.51
C GLY A 197 -18.39 18.70 -22.85
N GLY A 198 -17.80 17.72 -23.53
CA GLY A 198 -17.07 17.91 -24.79
C GLY A 198 -15.62 18.40 -24.62
N VAL A 199 -15.14 18.53 -23.39
CA VAL A 199 -13.76 18.89 -23.05
C VAL A 199 -13.00 17.64 -22.64
N TYR A 200 -11.87 17.38 -23.30
CA TYR A 200 -10.93 16.28 -22.97
C TYR A 200 -9.85 16.76 -22.02
N TYR A 201 -9.43 15.85 -21.11
CA TYR A 201 -8.40 16.11 -20.11
C TYR A 201 -7.68 14.82 -19.71
N PRO A 202 -6.44 14.90 -19.14
CA PRO A 202 -5.70 13.72 -18.73
C PRO A 202 -6.44 12.94 -17.64
N ASP A 203 -6.42 11.62 -17.73
CA ASP A 203 -6.71 10.76 -16.59
C ASP A 203 -5.68 11.03 -15.51
N SER A 204 -6.15 11.32 -14.31
CA SER A 204 -5.32 11.54 -13.13
C SER A 204 -6.07 11.10 -11.87
N LEU A 205 -5.37 10.55 -10.92
CA LEU A 205 -6.05 10.00 -9.75
C LEU A 205 -5.24 10.08 -8.46
N VAL A 206 -5.95 9.95 -7.37
CA VAL A 206 -5.37 9.49 -6.10
C VAL A 206 -6.02 8.18 -5.70
N GLY A 207 -5.29 7.37 -4.94
CA GLY A 207 -5.81 6.11 -4.44
C GLY A 207 -5.45 5.87 -2.99
N THR A 208 -6.25 5.07 -2.31
CA THR A 208 -5.99 4.72 -0.91
C THR A 208 -4.98 3.58 -0.75
N ASP A 209 -4.43 3.09 -1.85
CA ASP A 209 -3.29 2.18 -1.85
C ASP A 209 -2.01 2.94 -2.22
N SER A 210 -0.92 2.70 -1.49
CA SER A 210 0.37 3.34 -1.78
C SER A 210 0.91 2.98 -3.17
N HIS A 211 0.56 1.78 -3.70
CA HIS A 211 0.97 1.33 -5.03
C HIS A 211 0.03 1.78 -6.17
N THR A 212 -0.87 2.72 -5.91
CA THR A 212 -1.59 3.50 -6.93
C THR A 212 -0.64 4.02 -8.01
N THR A 213 0.61 4.29 -7.63
CA THR A 213 1.69 4.72 -8.51
C THR A 213 2.03 3.74 -9.65
N MET A 214 1.56 2.48 -9.63
CA MET A 214 1.72 1.57 -10.77
C MET A 214 1.18 2.17 -12.07
N ILE A 215 0.13 2.97 -12.00
CA ILE A 215 -0.48 3.61 -13.15
C ILE A 215 0.42 4.61 -13.85
N ASN A 216 1.45 5.10 -13.16
CA ASN A 216 2.42 6.04 -13.73
C ASN A 216 3.24 5.41 -14.86
N GLY A 217 3.34 4.08 -14.91
CA GLY A 217 3.92 3.36 -16.05
C GLY A 217 3.18 3.58 -17.37
N LEU A 218 1.86 3.83 -17.30
CA LEU A 218 1.01 4.18 -18.45
C LEU A 218 1.13 5.66 -18.84
N GLY A 219 1.72 6.50 -18.00
CA GLY A 219 1.77 7.95 -18.17
C GLY A 219 0.63 8.68 -17.45
N VAL A 220 -0.23 7.98 -16.74
CA VAL A 220 -1.26 8.57 -15.90
C VAL A 220 -0.64 9.03 -14.59
N VAL A 221 -0.82 10.30 -14.24
CA VAL A 221 -0.33 10.86 -12.98
C VAL A 221 -1.26 10.44 -11.84
N GLY A 222 -0.71 9.68 -10.91
CA GLY A 222 -1.46 9.20 -9.76
C GLY A 222 -0.55 8.77 -8.63
N TRP A 223 -1.02 8.93 -7.38
CA TRP A 223 -0.27 8.52 -6.20
C TRP A 223 -1.17 8.11 -5.04
N GLY A 224 -0.56 7.45 -4.06
CA GLY A 224 -1.23 7.04 -2.84
C GLY A 224 -1.43 8.22 -1.88
N VAL A 225 -2.63 8.30 -1.32
CA VAL A 225 -3.00 9.23 -0.25
C VAL A 225 -3.61 8.47 0.92
N GLY A 226 -3.80 9.17 2.04
CA GLY A 226 -4.60 8.63 3.15
C GLY A 226 -6.08 8.55 2.78
N GLY A 227 -6.83 7.67 3.45
CA GLY A 227 -8.28 7.55 3.26
C GLY A 227 -9.00 8.89 3.44
N ILE A 228 -8.59 9.66 4.43
CA ILE A 228 -9.15 10.98 4.76
C ILE A 228 -8.94 12.00 3.63
N GLU A 229 -7.76 12.00 3.01
CA GLU A 229 -7.47 12.88 1.86
C GLU A 229 -8.25 12.45 0.61
N ALA A 230 -8.37 11.13 0.38
CA ALA A 230 -9.18 10.60 -0.71
C ALA A 230 -10.65 11.01 -0.55
N GLU A 231 -11.18 10.90 0.67
CA GLU A 231 -12.56 11.30 0.99
C GLU A 231 -12.79 12.79 0.78
N ALA A 232 -11.85 13.64 1.19
CA ALA A 232 -11.89 15.05 0.91
C ALA A 232 -11.94 15.35 -0.60
N GLY A 233 -11.10 14.64 -1.38
CA GLY A 233 -11.09 14.69 -2.84
C GLY A 233 -12.43 14.24 -3.45
N MET A 234 -13.02 13.17 -2.93
CA MET A 234 -14.37 12.74 -3.34
C MET A 234 -15.41 13.84 -3.15
N LEU A 235 -15.33 14.55 -2.04
CA LEU A 235 -16.24 15.65 -1.70
C LEU A 235 -15.85 17.00 -2.35
N GLY A 236 -14.99 16.96 -3.38
CA GLY A 236 -14.67 18.11 -4.23
C GLY A 236 -13.65 19.07 -3.63
N GLN A 237 -12.87 18.66 -2.63
CA GLN A 237 -11.71 19.43 -2.20
C GLN A 237 -10.52 19.10 -3.09
N PRO A 238 -9.71 20.08 -3.50
CA PRO A 238 -8.44 19.79 -4.13
C PRO A 238 -7.53 18.99 -3.20
N VAL A 239 -6.78 18.05 -3.77
CA VAL A 239 -5.64 17.44 -3.08
C VAL A 239 -4.52 18.46 -3.08
N THR A 240 -4.26 19.05 -1.92
CA THR A 240 -3.29 20.14 -1.81
C THR A 240 -1.92 19.64 -1.40
N PHE A 241 -0.88 20.05 -2.11
CA PHE A 241 0.51 19.71 -1.80
C PHE A 241 1.45 20.85 -2.18
N LEU A 242 2.64 20.88 -1.55
CA LEU A 242 3.66 21.87 -1.89
C LEU A 242 4.27 21.56 -3.25
N THR A 243 4.61 22.63 -3.99
CA THR A 243 5.29 22.52 -5.29
C THR A 243 6.52 21.62 -5.17
N PRO A 244 6.56 20.47 -5.90
CA PRO A 244 7.61 19.47 -5.71
C PRO A 244 8.89 19.81 -6.47
N GLU A 245 10.00 19.30 -5.98
CA GLU A 245 11.16 19.03 -6.83
C GLU A 245 10.86 17.85 -7.74
N VAL A 246 11.39 17.87 -8.96
CA VAL A 246 11.27 16.76 -9.90
C VAL A 246 12.66 16.21 -10.23
N VAL A 247 12.84 14.92 -9.99
CA VAL A 247 14.07 14.18 -10.28
C VAL A 247 13.91 13.45 -11.61
N GLY A 248 14.70 13.83 -12.60
CA GLY A 248 14.80 13.08 -13.86
C GLY A 248 15.75 11.89 -13.70
N VAL A 249 15.39 10.75 -14.28
CA VAL A 249 16.24 9.55 -14.38
C VAL A 249 16.40 9.18 -15.84
N ASN A 250 17.51 9.50 -16.40
CA ASN A 250 17.87 9.11 -17.77
C ASN A 250 18.26 7.64 -17.82
N LEU A 251 17.42 6.81 -18.41
CA LEU A 251 17.69 5.40 -18.64
C LEU A 251 18.37 5.23 -20.00
N THR A 252 19.52 4.55 -20.01
CA THR A 252 20.30 4.29 -21.22
C THR A 252 20.50 2.79 -21.42
N GLY A 253 20.85 2.35 -22.61
CA GLY A 253 21.13 0.95 -22.91
C GLY A 253 19.89 0.04 -22.87
N LYS A 254 20.13 -1.23 -22.63
CA LYS A 254 19.11 -2.30 -22.54
C LYS A 254 19.46 -3.31 -21.46
N LEU A 255 18.44 -3.96 -20.88
CA LEU A 255 18.63 -5.04 -19.93
C LEU A 255 19.38 -6.23 -20.57
N SER A 256 20.31 -6.80 -19.78
CA SER A 256 21.07 -7.99 -20.18
C SER A 256 20.21 -9.25 -20.07
N GLU A 257 20.62 -10.32 -20.74
CA GLU A 257 19.96 -11.63 -20.65
C GLU A 257 20.01 -12.16 -19.19
N GLY A 258 18.91 -12.74 -18.73
CA GLY A 258 18.74 -13.23 -17.35
C GLY A 258 18.34 -12.18 -16.33
N VAL A 259 18.32 -10.91 -16.69
CA VAL A 259 17.86 -9.80 -15.83
C VAL A 259 16.38 -9.55 -16.05
N THR A 260 15.64 -9.34 -14.96
CA THR A 260 14.20 -9.11 -14.98
C THR A 260 13.84 -7.66 -14.66
N ALA A 261 12.59 -7.26 -14.95
CA ALA A 261 12.05 -5.98 -14.51
C ALA A 261 12.12 -5.80 -12.98
N THR A 262 12.03 -6.89 -12.23
CA THR A 262 12.17 -6.87 -10.75
C THR A 262 13.58 -6.44 -10.34
N ASP A 263 14.61 -6.98 -10.97
CA ASP A 263 16.00 -6.61 -10.69
C ASP A 263 16.22 -5.12 -10.95
N LEU A 264 15.68 -4.62 -12.04
CA LEU A 264 15.72 -3.20 -12.39
C LEU A 264 14.98 -2.35 -11.35
N ALA A 265 13.78 -2.74 -10.94
CA ALA A 265 12.98 -2.02 -9.93
C ALA A 265 13.71 -1.97 -8.57
N LEU A 266 14.34 -3.08 -8.15
CA LEU A 266 15.16 -3.12 -6.94
C LEU A 266 16.41 -2.22 -7.06
N ARG A 267 17.07 -2.21 -8.23
CA ARG A 267 18.23 -1.33 -8.47
C ARG A 267 17.84 0.15 -8.43
N ILE A 268 16.73 0.51 -9.06
CA ILE A 268 16.17 1.87 -9.02
C ILE A 268 15.79 2.26 -7.58
N THR A 269 15.18 1.36 -6.83
CA THR A 269 14.82 1.59 -5.42
C THR A 269 16.05 1.90 -4.58
N GLN A 270 17.11 1.13 -4.71
CA GLN A 270 18.39 1.38 -4.03
C GLN A 270 18.97 2.75 -4.41
N MET A 271 19.03 3.06 -5.70
CA MET A 271 19.59 4.30 -6.24
C MET A 271 18.83 5.54 -5.76
N LEU A 272 17.50 5.51 -5.86
CA LEU A 272 16.65 6.64 -5.51
C LEU A 272 16.58 6.88 -4.00
N ARG A 273 16.62 5.82 -3.18
CA ARG A 273 16.79 5.97 -1.72
C ARG A 273 18.10 6.65 -1.36
N ALA A 274 19.20 6.28 -2.02
CA ALA A 274 20.50 6.95 -1.84
C ALA A 274 20.46 8.42 -2.29
N ALA A 275 19.68 8.73 -3.34
CA ALA A 275 19.48 10.09 -3.85
C ALA A 275 18.48 10.93 -3.02
N LYS A 276 17.89 10.37 -1.95
CA LYS A 276 16.97 11.06 -1.02
C LYS A 276 15.78 11.74 -1.72
N VAL A 277 15.04 10.96 -2.50
CA VAL A 277 13.89 11.46 -3.29
C VAL A 277 12.58 11.54 -2.49
N VAL A 278 12.62 11.42 -1.17
CA VAL A 278 11.41 11.45 -0.32
C VAL A 278 10.62 12.73 -0.56
N GLY A 279 9.34 12.57 -0.90
CA GLY A 279 8.42 13.67 -1.16
C GLY A 279 8.63 14.39 -2.51
N LYS A 280 9.55 13.94 -3.34
CA LYS A 280 9.78 14.46 -4.69
C LYS A 280 8.97 13.67 -5.72
N PHE A 281 8.83 14.24 -6.91
CA PHE A 281 8.38 13.52 -8.11
C PHE A 281 9.58 12.92 -8.83
N VAL A 282 9.43 11.77 -9.44
CA VAL A 282 10.46 11.12 -10.26
C VAL A 282 9.90 10.91 -11.67
N GLU A 283 10.70 11.24 -12.68
CA GLU A 283 10.36 10.96 -14.09
C GLU A 283 11.45 10.12 -14.75
N PHE A 284 11.06 9.04 -15.37
CA PHE A 284 11.95 8.16 -16.12
C PHE A 284 11.90 8.53 -17.61
N TYR A 285 13.03 8.74 -18.23
CA TYR A 285 13.13 9.20 -19.60
C TYR A 285 14.37 8.63 -20.32
N GLY A 286 14.53 8.98 -21.58
CA GLY A 286 15.69 8.56 -22.39
C GLY A 286 15.41 7.31 -23.23
N GLU A 287 16.41 6.88 -23.99
CA GLU A 287 16.28 5.75 -24.93
C GLU A 287 16.04 4.39 -24.22
N GLY A 288 16.65 4.21 -23.04
CA GLY A 288 16.43 3.04 -22.22
C GLY A 288 14.98 2.96 -21.75
N ALA A 289 14.37 4.08 -21.35
CA ALA A 289 12.97 4.13 -20.97
C ALA A 289 12.03 3.77 -22.15
N SER A 290 12.33 4.25 -23.35
CA SER A 290 11.59 3.89 -24.57
C SER A 290 11.70 2.40 -24.90
N SER A 291 12.79 1.75 -24.52
CA SER A 291 13.04 0.33 -24.81
C SER A 291 12.29 -0.61 -23.86
N LEU A 292 11.79 -0.12 -22.73
CA LEU A 292 11.05 -0.91 -21.75
C LEU A 292 9.60 -1.07 -22.19
N PRO A 293 9.06 -2.30 -22.24
CA PRO A 293 7.64 -2.53 -22.44
C PRO A 293 6.86 -1.98 -21.25
N LEU A 294 5.59 -1.63 -21.45
CA LEU A 294 4.80 -0.95 -20.43
C LEU A 294 4.71 -1.75 -19.10
N PRO A 295 4.57 -3.08 -19.06
CA PRO A 295 4.57 -3.82 -17.81
C PRO A 295 5.86 -3.64 -16.98
N ASP A 296 7.02 -3.48 -17.62
CA ASP A 296 8.28 -3.19 -16.92
C ASP A 296 8.25 -1.80 -16.30
N ARG A 297 7.75 -0.79 -17.05
CA ARG A 297 7.55 0.58 -16.53
C ARG A 297 6.59 0.59 -15.34
N ALA A 298 5.50 -0.18 -15.42
CA ALA A 298 4.53 -0.32 -14.34
C ALA A 298 5.14 -0.95 -13.07
N THR A 299 6.01 -1.96 -13.25
CA THR A 299 6.77 -2.59 -12.16
C THR A 299 7.66 -1.57 -11.43
N ILE A 300 8.37 -0.71 -12.16
CA ILE A 300 9.20 0.36 -11.61
C ILE A 300 8.36 1.42 -10.90
N ALA A 301 7.30 1.87 -11.55
CA ALA A 301 6.39 2.89 -11.03
C ALA A 301 5.66 2.43 -9.76
N ASN A 302 5.31 1.14 -9.68
CA ASN A 302 4.70 0.53 -8.50
C ASN A 302 5.54 0.72 -7.23
N MET A 303 6.87 0.66 -7.35
CA MET A 303 7.77 0.77 -6.22
C MET A 303 8.11 2.23 -5.82
N ALA A 304 7.35 3.23 -6.30
CA ALA A 304 7.56 4.62 -5.89
C ALA A 304 7.53 4.83 -4.37
N PRO A 305 6.60 4.22 -3.60
CA PRO A 305 6.63 4.30 -2.15
C PRO A 305 7.90 3.69 -1.52
N GLU A 306 8.43 2.63 -2.11
CA GLU A 306 9.61 1.93 -1.62
C GLU A 306 10.88 2.76 -1.83
N TYR A 307 11.02 3.46 -2.96
CA TYR A 307 12.14 4.41 -3.10
C TYR A 307 11.84 5.78 -2.48
N GLY A 308 10.62 6.03 -1.99
CA GLY A 308 10.26 7.19 -1.18
C GLY A 308 9.73 8.39 -1.97
N ALA A 309 9.55 8.28 -3.29
CA ALA A 309 8.96 9.32 -4.11
C ALA A 309 7.44 9.38 -3.96
N THR A 310 6.85 10.53 -4.24
CA THR A 310 5.39 10.68 -4.34
C THR A 310 4.85 9.91 -5.53
N LEU A 311 5.54 9.97 -6.66
CA LEU A 311 5.23 9.24 -7.89
C LEU A 311 6.51 8.94 -8.68
N GLY A 312 6.41 7.99 -9.62
CA GLY A 312 7.50 7.65 -10.54
C GLY A 312 6.93 7.42 -11.93
N VAL A 313 6.89 8.45 -12.78
CA VAL A 313 6.13 8.45 -14.01
C VAL A 313 7.00 8.27 -15.24
N PHE A 314 6.46 7.56 -16.23
CA PHE A 314 6.97 7.49 -17.60
C PHE A 314 6.06 8.35 -18.49
N PRO A 315 6.59 9.29 -19.28
CA PRO A 315 5.80 10.04 -20.24
C PRO A 315 5.08 9.14 -21.24
N VAL A 316 3.92 9.59 -21.72
CA VAL A 316 3.11 8.87 -22.71
C VAL A 316 3.84 8.76 -24.04
N ASP A 317 3.91 7.55 -24.59
CA ASP A 317 4.51 7.26 -25.90
C ASP A 317 3.73 6.17 -26.66
N ALA A 318 4.32 5.64 -27.73
CA ALA A 318 3.70 4.60 -28.55
C ALA A 318 3.46 3.29 -27.77
N GLU A 319 4.33 2.95 -26.79
CA GLU A 319 4.14 1.79 -25.93
C GLU A 319 2.90 1.93 -25.03
N SER A 320 2.61 3.16 -24.55
CA SER A 320 1.39 3.44 -23.80
C SER A 320 0.13 3.17 -24.62
N VAL A 321 0.11 3.61 -25.88
CA VAL A 321 -1.00 3.37 -26.82
C VAL A 321 -1.12 1.87 -27.16
N ALA A 322 0.00 1.22 -27.42
CA ALA A 322 0.04 -0.22 -27.72
C ALA A 322 -0.51 -1.06 -26.56
N PHE A 323 -0.19 -0.69 -25.31
CA PHE A 323 -0.71 -1.35 -24.12
C PHE A 323 -2.23 -1.18 -23.97
N LEU A 324 -2.77 0.04 -24.15
CA LEU A 324 -4.21 0.27 -24.10
C LEU A 324 -4.95 -0.59 -25.12
N ARG A 325 -4.40 -0.69 -26.34
CA ARG A 325 -4.94 -1.54 -27.42
C ARG A 325 -4.86 -3.03 -27.02
N ALA A 326 -3.72 -3.48 -26.52
CA ALA A 326 -3.50 -4.86 -26.10
C ALA A 326 -4.38 -5.28 -24.93
N THR A 327 -4.81 -4.34 -24.08
CA THR A 327 -5.70 -4.58 -22.93
C THR A 327 -7.17 -4.31 -23.23
N GLY A 328 -7.54 -4.23 -24.54
CA GLY A 328 -8.92 -4.24 -25.00
C GLY A 328 -9.62 -2.88 -24.97
N ARG A 329 -8.89 -1.74 -24.83
CA ARG A 329 -9.48 -0.42 -25.05
C ARG A 329 -9.79 -0.26 -26.55
N THR A 330 -10.87 0.43 -26.85
CA THR A 330 -11.32 0.64 -28.23
C THR A 330 -10.33 1.50 -29.02
N GLU A 331 -10.34 1.35 -30.36
CA GLU A 331 -9.49 2.20 -31.21
C GLU A 331 -9.84 3.69 -31.10
N ALA A 332 -11.09 4.01 -30.76
CA ALA A 332 -11.50 5.39 -30.49
C ALA A 332 -10.83 5.93 -29.21
N GLU A 333 -10.80 5.16 -28.13
CA GLU A 333 -10.12 5.52 -26.89
C GLU A 333 -8.60 5.64 -27.11
N CYS A 334 -7.99 4.69 -27.81
CA CYS A 334 -6.56 4.73 -28.15
C CYS A 334 -6.19 5.94 -28.99
N SER A 335 -7.02 6.27 -30.01
CA SER A 335 -6.82 7.44 -30.86
C SER A 335 -6.99 8.75 -30.09
N ALA A 336 -8.02 8.85 -29.26
CA ALA A 336 -8.25 10.03 -28.43
C ALA A 336 -7.09 10.26 -27.46
N PHE A 337 -6.57 9.22 -26.85
CA PHE A 337 -5.40 9.27 -25.96
C PHE A 337 -4.17 9.78 -26.70
N GLU A 338 -3.81 9.18 -27.82
CA GLU A 338 -2.66 9.57 -28.63
C GLU A 338 -2.77 11.01 -29.11
N ASN A 339 -3.92 11.36 -29.71
CA ASN A 339 -4.14 12.68 -30.32
C ASN A 339 -4.20 13.80 -29.28
N TYR A 340 -4.75 13.53 -28.08
CA TYR A 340 -4.76 14.49 -27.00
C TYR A 340 -3.34 14.84 -26.55
N PHE A 341 -2.50 13.84 -26.25
CA PHE A 341 -1.13 14.09 -25.81
C PHE A 341 -0.25 14.70 -26.89
N LYS A 342 -0.52 14.40 -28.19
CA LYS A 342 0.10 15.11 -29.30
C LYS A 342 -0.31 16.59 -29.35
N ALA A 343 -1.60 16.87 -29.18
CA ALA A 343 -2.12 18.24 -29.15
C ALA A 343 -1.57 19.06 -27.98
N GLN A 344 -1.29 18.42 -26.85
CA GLN A 344 -0.64 19.05 -25.70
C GLN A 344 0.89 19.18 -25.84
N GLY A 345 1.51 18.63 -26.87
CA GLY A 345 2.98 18.58 -27.02
C GLY A 345 3.65 17.71 -25.94
N MET A 346 2.95 16.64 -25.49
CA MET A 346 3.38 15.76 -24.39
C MET A 346 3.54 14.30 -24.80
N PHE A 347 3.48 14.01 -26.10
CA PHE A 347 3.60 12.65 -26.64
C PHE A 347 5.04 12.35 -27.06
N GLY A 348 5.59 11.26 -26.54
CA GLY A 348 6.93 10.78 -26.83
C GLY A 348 7.88 10.90 -25.64
N MET A 349 8.87 10.01 -25.61
CA MET A 349 9.87 9.99 -24.55
C MET A 349 10.86 11.12 -24.73
N PRO A 350 11.04 12.02 -23.73
CA PRO A 350 12.02 13.11 -23.81
C PRO A 350 13.46 12.61 -23.89
N ARG A 351 14.33 13.45 -24.47
CA ARG A 351 15.78 13.24 -24.50
C ARG A 351 16.47 14.10 -23.44
N LYS A 352 17.68 13.72 -23.08
CA LYS A 352 18.49 14.49 -22.14
C LYS A 352 18.65 15.95 -22.59
N GLY A 353 18.32 16.89 -21.71
CA GLY A 353 18.39 18.33 -21.96
C GLY A 353 17.14 18.96 -22.58
N GLU A 354 16.11 18.20 -22.95
CA GLU A 354 14.83 18.75 -23.43
C GLU A 354 13.96 19.25 -22.28
N ILE A 355 14.02 18.62 -21.12
CA ILE A 355 13.22 18.96 -19.93
C ILE A 355 14.14 19.46 -18.81
N ASP A 356 13.66 20.42 -18.03
CA ASP A 356 14.37 20.98 -16.89
C ASP A 356 14.00 20.20 -15.62
N TYR A 357 14.93 19.42 -15.07
CA TYR A 357 14.78 18.69 -13.81
C TYR A 357 15.52 19.36 -12.65
N SER A 358 15.01 19.20 -11.43
CA SER A 358 15.68 19.69 -10.21
C SER A 358 17.01 18.95 -9.97
N VAL A 359 16.96 17.64 -10.17
CA VAL A 359 18.12 16.73 -10.17
C VAL A 359 17.99 15.82 -11.39
N ASP A 360 19.10 15.50 -12.01
CA ASP A 360 19.16 14.62 -13.18
C ASP A 360 20.11 13.47 -12.88
N LEU A 361 19.60 12.25 -12.86
CA LEU A 361 20.31 11.01 -12.59
C LEU A 361 20.39 10.17 -13.86
N GLU A 362 21.35 9.25 -13.89
CA GLU A 362 21.54 8.35 -15.03
C GLU A 362 21.68 6.90 -14.57
N LEU A 363 21.09 5.98 -15.29
CA LEU A 363 21.23 4.54 -15.08
C LEU A 363 21.36 3.83 -16.43
N ASP A 364 22.50 3.15 -16.63
CA ASP A 364 22.67 2.21 -17.72
C ASP A 364 21.99 0.88 -17.36
N LEU A 365 20.99 0.50 -18.16
CA LEU A 365 20.24 -0.74 -17.99
C LEU A 365 21.16 -1.98 -18.14
N GLY A 366 22.23 -1.89 -18.93
CA GLY A 366 23.21 -2.96 -19.06
C GLY A 366 24.02 -3.24 -17.80
N SER A 367 24.01 -2.33 -16.82
CA SER A 367 24.70 -2.48 -15.54
C SER A 367 23.88 -3.23 -14.48
N VAL A 368 22.61 -3.52 -14.75
CA VAL A 368 21.72 -4.21 -13.81
C VAL A 368 22.03 -5.71 -13.82
N VAL A 369 22.09 -6.30 -12.64
CA VAL A 369 22.37 -7.73 -12.44
C VAL A 369 21.27 -8.39 -11.62
N PRO A 370 21.07 -9.71 -11.72
CA PRO A 370 20.11 -10.45 -10.91
C PRO A 370 20.31 -10.19 -9.42
N SER A 371 19.24 -9.91 -8.70
CA SER A 371 19.31 -9.45 -7.31
C SER A 371 18.06 -9.82 -6.51
N VAL A 372 18.21 -9.73 -5.20
CA VAL A 372 17.13 -9.81 -4.22
C VAL A 372 17.18 -8.58 -3.31
N ALA A 373 16.17 -8.34 -2.50
CA ALA A 373 16.22 -7.31 -1.47
C ALA A 373 15.75 -7.85 -0.12
N GLY A 374 16.52 -7.55 0.92
CA GLY A 374 16.19 -7.99 2.28
C GLY A 374 17.41 -8.05 3.21
N PRO A 375 17.22 -8.62 4.42
CA PRO A 375 16.04 -9.38 4.87
C PRO A 375 14.89 -8.54 5.49
N LYS A 376 15.00 -7.21 5.53
CA LYS A 376 14.05 -6.38 6.30
C LYS A 376 13.46 -5.18 5.52
N ARG A 377 14.11 -4.73 4.44
CA ARG A 377 13.70 -3.51 3.72
C ARG A 377 13.85 -3.68 2.20
N PRO A 378 12.97 -3.05 1.39
CA PRO A 378 13.02 -3.16 -0.07
C PRO A 378 14.28 -2.55 -0.71
N GLN A 379 14.86 -1.52 -0.08
CA GLN A 379 16.06 -0.86 -0.56
C GLN A 379 17.37 -1.60 -0.23
N ASP A 380 17.33 -2.61 0.63
CA ASP A 380 18.50 -3.42 0.99
C ASP A 380 18.74 -4.47 -0.11
N ARG A 381 19.09 -3.97 -1.31
CA ARG A 381 19.36 -4.79 -2.49
C ARG A 381 20.69 -5.54 -2.35
N ILE A 382 20.68 -6.80 -2.75
CA ILE A 382 21.80 -7.73 -2.67
C ILE A 382 21.95 -8.39 -4.04
N ASP A 383 23.13 -8.32 -4.64
CA ASP A 383 23.42 -9.09 -5.86
C ASP A 383 23.31 -10.57 -5.54
N LEU A 384 22.67 -11.35 -6.41
CA LEU A 384 22.31 -12.74 -6.12
C LEU A 384 23.48 -13.60 -5.58
N PRO A 385 24.72 -13.51 -6.13
CA PRO A 385 25.86 -14.27 -5.59
C PRO A 385 26.29 -13.84 -4.17
N GLN A 386 25.90 -12.65 -3.73
CA GLN A 386 26.27 -12.12 -2.40
C GLN A 386 25.26 -12.50 -1.31
N LEU A 387 24.11 -13.09 -1.66
CA LEU A 387 23.07 -13.39 -0.68
C LEU A 387 23.54 -14.38 0.39
N LYS A 388 24.18 -15.50 -0.04
CA LYS A 388 24.67 -16.53 0.89
C LYS A 388 25.66 -15.98 1.92
N PRO A 389 26.79 -15.36 1.54
CA PRO A 389 27.75 -14.84 2.50
C PRO A 389 27.14 -13.72 3.39
N LEU A 390 26.28 -12.88 2.84
CA LEU A 390 25.62 -11.84 3.60
C LEU A 390 24.68 -12.43 4.66
N PHE A 391 23.83 -13.39 4.31
CA PHE A 391 22.91 -14.01 5.23
C PHE A 391 23.64 -14.74 6.36
N GLN A 392 24.71 -15.48 6.04
CA GLN A 392 25.56 -16.14 7.04
C GLN A 392 26.20 -15.14 8.01
N GLY A 393 26.66 -13.99 7.51
CA GLY A 393 27.18 -12.91 8.35
C GLY A 393 26.12 -12.30 9.27
N LEU A 394 24.88 -12.12 8.77
CA LEU A 394 23.77 -11.61 9.57
C LEU A 394 23.37 -12.54 10.72
N LEU A 395 23.52 -13.86 10.58
CA LEU A 395 23.20 -14.80 11.65
C LEU A 395 24.00 -14.51 12.92
N THR A 396 25.30 -14.24 12.80
CA THR A 396 26.20 -14.00 13.93
C THR A 396 26.27 -12.54 14.38
N LYS A 397 25.91 -11.61 13.49
CA LYS A 397 25.94 -10.18 13.78
C LYS A 397 25.01 -9.84 14.95
N PRO A 398 25.44 -8.96 15.90
CA PRO A 398 24.60 -8.55 17.04
C PRO A 398 23.25 -7.99 16.63
N VAL A 399 22.20 -8.26 17.41
CA VAL A 399 20.84 -7.72 17.16
C VAL A 399 20.82 -6.19 17.14
N ALA A 400 21.58 -5.55 18.02
CA ALA A 400 21.72 -4.10 18.08
C ALA A 400 22.31 -3.49 16.79
N GLU A 401 23.03 -4.28 16.01
CA GLU A 401 23.61 -3.90 14.72
C GLU A 401 22.78 -4.38 13.52
N GLY A 402 21.57 -4.86 13.77
CA GLY A 402 20.63 -5.32 12.73
C GLY A 402 20.80 -6.80 12.32
N GLY A 403 21.66 -7.56 13.00
CA GLY A 403 21.80 -9.01 12.83
C GLY A 403 20.82 -9.83 13.67
N TYR A 404 21.09 -11.14 13.78
CA TYR A 404 20.27 -12.09 14.51
C TYR A 404 20.91 -12.61 15.82
N GLY A 405 22.19 -12.29 16.07
CA GLY A 405 22.88 -12.57 17.33
C GLY A 405 23.04 -14.06 17.67
N LYS A 406 23.12 -14.93 16.67
CA LYS A 406 23.30 -16.37 16.87
C LYS A 406 24.76 -16.67 17.25
N ASP A 407 24.94 -17.54 18.22
CA ASP A 407 26.28 -18.04 18.65
C ASP A 407 26.62 -19.37 17.99
N GLY A 408 27.82 -19.88 18.25
CA GLY A 408 28.36 -21.08 17.60
C GLY A 408 27.49 -22.33 17.69
N ALA A 409 26.79 -22.57 18.81
CA ALA A 409 25.92 -23.73 19.00
C ALA A 409 24.57 -23.53 18.25
N SER A 410 24.00 -22.31 18.30
CA SER A 410 22.72 -22.00 17.73
C SER A 410 22.75 -21.86 16.21
N LEU A 411 23.93 -21.70 15.58
CA LEU A 411 24.09 -21.66 14.12
C LEU A 411 23.74 -22.99 13.44
N SER A 412 24.08 -24.11 14.08
CA SER A 412 23.83 -25.46 13.55
C SER A 412 22.56 -26.10 14.09
N THR A 413 21.69 -25.34 14.75
CA THR A 413 20.41 -25.84 15.24
C THR A 413 19.53 -26.30 14.11
N GLU A 414 19.08 -27.55 14.20
CA GLU A 414 18.16 -28.18 13.27
C GLU A 414 16.96 -28.72 14.05
N ALA A 415 15.78 -28.63 13.45
CA ALA A 415 14.55 -29.18 14.02
C ALA A 415 13.90 -30.12 13.00
N LEU A 416 13.63 -31.36 13.41
CA LEU A 416 12.85 -32.29 12.61
C LEU A 416 11.36 -31.97 12.77
N VAL A 417 10.70 -31.74 11.68
CA VAL A 417 9.26 -31.48 11.61
C VAL A 417 8.59 -32.55 10.77
N SER A 418 7.40 -32.97 11.21
CA SER A 418 6.54 -33.82 10.41
C SER A 418 5.35 -33.00 9.93
N ARG A 419 5.13 -32.94 8.64
CA ARG A 419 3.92 -32.31 8.09
C ARG A 419 2.78 -33.31 8.18
N ARG A 420 1.83 -33.03 9.07
CA ARG A 420 0.48 -33.62 8.94
C ARG A 420 -0.31 -32.77 7.95
N ASN A 421 -1.18 -33.41 7.21
CA ASN A 421 -2.08 -32.67 6.32
C ASN A 421 -2.93 -31.68 7.17
N PRO A 422 -2.78 -30.36 6.99
CA PRO A 422 -3.37 -29.39 7.92
C PRO A 422 -4.90 -29.30 7.84
N THR A 423 -5.52 -30.05 6.95
CA THR A 423 -6.94 -29.93 6.62
C THR A 423 -7.79 -31.09 7.06
N ILE A 424 -7.22 -32.09 7.72
CA ILE A 424 -8.02 -33.19 8.29
C ILE A 424 -8.22 -32.88 9.77
N PRO A 425 -9.45 -32.58 10.23
CA PRO A 425 -9.75 -32.46 11.65
C PRO A 425 -9.33 -33.71 12.38
N VAL A 426 -8.62 -33.59 13.49
CA VAL A 426 -8.11 -34.74 14.26
C VAL A 426 -9.07 -35.11 15.37
N ASP A 427 -10.03 -34.24 15.69
CA ASP A 427 -11.10 -34.52 16.66
C ASP A 427 -12.41 -33.79 16.33
N GLU A 428 -13.45 -34.14 17.08
CA GLU A 428 -14.82 -33.63 16.88
C GLU A 428 -14.92 -32.12 17.15
N GLN A 429 -14.05 -31.55 17.95
CA GLN A 429 -13.99 -30.11 18.27
C GLN A 429 -13.36 -29.29 17.15
N GLU A 430 -12.35 -29.83 16.45
CA GLU A 430 -11.82 -29.23 15.24
C GLU A 430 -12.81 -29.28 14.06
N MET A 431 -13.71 -30.27 14.05
CA MET A 431 -14.77 -30.41 13.04
C MET A 431 -15.91 -29.40 13.23
N ILE A 432 -16.17 -28.95 14.46
CA ILE A 432 -17.20 -27.95 14.79
C ILE A 432 -16.71 -26.52 14.54
N SER A 433 -15.38 -26.27 14.57
CA SER A 433 -14.80 -24.97 14.33
C SER A 433 -14.65 -24.70 12.82
N ASP A 434 -15.64 -24.15 12.20
CA ASP A 434 -15.68 -23.42 10.91
C ASP A 434 -14.70 -23.85 9.77
N ARG A 435 -14.17 -25.06 9.81
CA ARG A 435 -13.43 -25.70 8.72
C ARG A 435 -14.39 -26.39 7.75
N PRO A 436 -13.98 -26.78 6.54
CA PRO A 436 -14.84 -27.49 5.61
C PRO A 436 -15.54 -28.65 6.29
N THR A 437 -16.82 -28.86 5.97
CA THR A 437 -17.58 -30.04 6.51
C THR A 437 -16.82 -31.33 6.24
N PRO A 438 -16.98 -32.38 7.07
CA PRO A 438 -16.36 -33.67 6.85
C PRO A 438 -16.56 -34.21 5.43
N ASP A 439 -17.74 -33.95 4.84
CA ASP A 439 -18.04 -34.36 3.46
C ASP A 439 -17.19 -33.59 2.43
N ALA A 440 -16.95 -32.30 2.63
CA ALA A 440 -16.08 -31.55 1.77
C ALA A 440 -14.63 -32.00 1.90
N VAL A 441 -14.18 -32.33 3.11
CA VAL A 441 -12.81 -32.83 3.36
C VAL A 441 -12.62 -34.23 2.82
N SER A 442 -13.62 -35.10 2.96
CA SER A 442 -13.56 -36.48 2.45
C SER A 442 -13.59 -36.57 0.92
N GLN A 443 -14.13 -35.57 0.25
CA GLN A 443 -14.16 -35.45 -1.21
C GLN A 443 -12.94 -34.74 -1.80
N MET A 444 -12.07 -34.16 -0.96
CA MET A 444 -10.85 -33.50 -1.44
C MET A 444 -9.87 -34.59 -1.92
N PRO A 445 -9.30 -34.43 -3.13
CA PRO A 445 -8.19 -35.26 -3.53
C PRO A 445 -7.03 -35.08 -2.54
N GLU A 446 -6.30 -36.16 -2.27
CA GLU A 446 -5.10 -36.08 -1.44
C GLU A 446 -4.17 -34.99 -1.97
N SER A 447 -3.72 -34.10 -1.07
CA SER A 447 -2.72 -33.11 -1.44
C SER A 447 -1.51 -33.81 -2.05
N PRO A 448 -0.99 -33.36 -3.22
CA PRO A 448 0.23 -33.92 -3.78
C PRO A 448 1.44 -33.77 -2.82
N PHE A 449 1.31 -32.93 -1.80
CA PHE A 449 2.23 -32.82 -0.69
C PHE A 449 1.86 -33.79 0.43
N HIS A 450 2.09 -35.08 0.22
CA HIS A 450 1.94 -36.10 1.25
C HIS A 450 2.78 -35.76 2.48
N GLY A 451 2.26 -36.05 3.67
CA GLY A 451 2.96 -35.84 4.91
C GLY A 451 4.35 -36.44 4.87
N GLY A 452 5.37 -35.60 5.06
CA GLY A 452 6.78 -35.97 5.08
C GLY A 452 7.46 -35.47 6.33
N LYS A 453 8.57 -36.05 6.67
CA LYS A 453 9.50 -35.51 7.68
C LYS A 453 10.54 -34.69 6.95
N SER A 454 10.77 -33.48 7.40
CA SER A 454 11.82 -32.61 6.88
C SER A 454 12.56 -31.93 8.01
N THR A 455 13.78 -31.55 7.77
CA THR A 455 14.60 -30.83 8.74
C THR A 455 14.65 -29.36 8.37
N ILE A 456 14.24 -28.51 9.29
CA ILE A 456 14.32 -27.06 9.15
C ILE A 456 15.47 -26.51 10.00
N ARG A 457 16.12 -25.44 9.53
CA ARG A 457 17.27 -24.81 10.16
C ARG A 457 17.31 -23.31 9.88
N ASN A 458 18.30 -22.60 10.40
CA ASN A 458 18.50 -21.21 10.04
C ASN A 458 18.68 -21.07 8.52
N GLY A 459 17.89 -20.18 7.93
CA GLY A 459 17.86 -19.95 6.48
C GLY A 459 16.89 -20.84 5.70
N SER A 460 16.16 -21.77 6.35
CA SER A 460 15.12 -22.54 5.68
C SER A 460 14.01 -21.63 5.16
N VAL A 461 13.61 -21.81 3.90
CA VAL A 461 12.47 -21.13 3.27
C VAL A 461 11.20 -21.84 3.71
N LEU A 462 10.34 -21.15 4.44
CA LEU A 462 9.08 -21.71 4.93
C LEU A 462 7.86 -21.06 4.30
N ILE A 463 8.03 -19.89 3.65
CA ILE A 463 7.01 -19.26 2.82
C ILE A 463 7.65 -18.90 1.49
N ALA A 464 7.01 -19.32 0.41
CA ALA A 464 7.38 -18.95 -0.95
C ALA A 464 6.13 -18.45 -1.68
N ALA A 465 6.04 -17.13 -1.92
CA ALA A 465 4.82 -16.53 -2.43
C ALA A 465 5.07 -15.75 -3.73
N ILE A 466 4.44 -16.17 -4.80
CA ILE A 466 4.24 -15.33 -5.97
C ILE A 466 2.99 -14.49 -5.70
N THR A 467 3.18 -13.23 -5.31
CA THR A 467 2.12 -12.34 -4.84
C THR A 467 1.88 -11.17 -5.78
N SER A 468 0.68 -10.63 -5.76
CA SER A 468 0.11 -9.76 -6.79
C SER A 468 0.69 -8.35 -6.91
N CYS A 469 1.42 -7.86 -5.90
CA CYS A 469 1.62 -6.41 -5.77
C CYS A 469 2.46 -5.76 -6.86
N THR A 470 3.60 -6.33 -7.28
CA THR A 470 4.55 -5.67 -8.18
C THR A 470 4.71 -6.39 -9.50
N ASN A 471 4.85 -7.69 -9.46
CA ASN A 471 5.40 -8.48 -10.55
C ASN A 471 4.34 -9.21 -11.39
N THR A 472 3.16 -9.51 -10.83
CA THR A 472 2.17 -10.33 -11.56
C THR A 472 1.49 -9.59 -12.70
N SER A 473 1.53 -8.25 -12.70
CA SER A 473 1.11 -7.43 -13.84
C SER A 473 2.06 -7.52 -15.04
N ASN A 474 3.24 -8.14 -14.84
CA ASN A 474 4.24 -8.32 -15.87
C ASN A 474 4.21 -9.77 -16.41
N PRO A 475 3.62 -10.00 -17.60
CA PRO A 475 3.52 -11.34 -18.16
C PRO A 475 4.85 -12.01 -18.40
N SER A 476 5.91 -11.25 -18.70
CA SER A 476 7.23 -11.81 -18.99
C SER A 476 7.82 -12.56 -17.80
N VAL A 477 7.76 -11.97 -16.59
CA VAL A 477 8.30 -12.61 -15.38
C VAL A 477 7.39 -13.74 -14.89
N MET A 478 6.09 -13.66 -15.13
CA MET A 478 5.15 -14.72 -14.77
C MET A 478 5.32 -15.95 -15.67
N LEU A 479 5.46 -15.74 -16.99
CA LEU A 479 5.75 -16.80 -17.93
C LEU A 479 7.15 -17.40 -17.67
N ALA A 480 8.13 -16.59 -17.29
CA ALA A 480 9.43 -17.08 -16.87
C ALA A 480 9.33 -18.01 -15.64
N ALA A 481 8.53 -17.67 -14.65
CA ALA A 481 8.27 -18.53 -13.49
C ALA A 481 7.60 -19.86 -13.90
N GLY A 482 6.60 -19.81 -14.79
CA GLY A 482 5.93 -20.99 -15.31
C GLY A 482 6.85 -21.89 -16.15
N LEU A 483 7.69 -21.31 -17.00
CA LEU A 483 8.69 -22.03 -17.80
C LEU A 483 9.76 -22.68 -16.90
N LEU A 484 10.23 -21.97 -15.87
CA LEU A 484 11.17 -22.52 -14.90
C LEU A 484 10.53 -23.70 -14.16
N ALA A 485 9.27 -23.55 -13.68
CA ALA A 485 8.53 -24.62 -13.04
C ALA A 485 8.39 -25.87 -13.98
N LYS A 486 8.09 -25.63 -15.26
CA LYS A 486 8.04 -26.71 -16.27
C LYS A 486 9.37 -27.46 -16.35
N LYS A 487 10.47 -26.76 -16.57
CA LYS A 487 11.80 -27.38 -16.67
C LYS A 487 12.20 -28.09 -15.37
N ALA A 488 11.88 -27.54 -14.22
CA ALA A 488 12.15 -28.14 -12.93
C ALA A 488 11.40 -29.48 -12.74
N VAL A 489 10.09 -29.49 -13.04
CA VAL A 489 9.27 -30.71 -12.98
C VAL A 489 9.74 -31.75 -13.99
N GLU A 490 10.09 -31.33 -15.21
CA GLU A 490 10.62 -32.22 -16.25
C GLU A 490 11.99 -32.80 -15.85
N ALA A 491 12.81 -32.05 -15.11
CA ALA A 491 14.06 -32.50 -14.53
C ALA A 491 13.86 -33.44 -13.32
N GLY A 492 12.66 -33.54 -12.78
CA GLY A 492 12.33 -34.39 -11.63
C GLY A 492 12.57 -33.76 -10.28
N LEU A 493 12.69 -32.42 -10.20
CA LEU A 493 12.76 -31.73 -8.92
C LEU A 493 11.42 -31.78 -8.18
N VAL A 494 11.48 -31.88 -6.86
CA VAL A 494 10.35 -31.90 -5.96
C VAL A 494 10.49 -30.81 -4.89
N MET A 495 9.36 -30.34 -4.39
CA MET A 495 9.29 -29.31 -3.34
C MET A 495 9.43 -29.94 -1.96
N ASP A 496 10.17 -29.25 -1.06
CA ASP A 496 10.17 -29.65 0.35
C ASP A 496 8.79 -29.42 0.98
N PRO A 497 8.23 -30.41 1.70
CA PRO A 497 6.89 -30.34 2.27
C PRO A 497 6.74 -29.25 3.35
N THR A 498 7.80 -28.70 3.89
CA THR A 498 7.73 -27.60 4.88
C THR A 498 7.54 -26.23 4.26
N VAL A 499 7.75 -26.09 2.95
CA VAL A 499 7.58 -24.83 2.24
C VAL A 499 6.10 -24.58 1.95
N LYS A 500 5.55 -23.50 2.52
CA LYS A 500 4.21 -22.99 2.17
C LYS A 500 4.32 -22.20 0.89
N THR A 501 3.91 -22.80 -0.23
CA THR A 501 3.89 -22.16 -1.54
C THR A 501 2.52 -21.55 -1.84
N SER A 502 2.49 -20.44 -2.58
CA SER A 502 1.24 -19.82 -3.03
C SER A 502 1.44 -19.00 -4.29
N LEU A 503 0.42 -19.01 -5.16
CA LEU A 503 0.29 -18.10 -6.29
C LEU A 503 -0.98 -17.27 -6.09
N ALA A 504 -0.81 -15.96 -5.88
CA ALA A 504 -1.90 -15.01 -5.79
C ALA A 504 -1.75 -13.97 -6.91
N PRO A 505 -2.30 -14.22 -8.10
CA PRO A 505 -2.17 -13.31 -9.22
C PRO A 505 -2.86 -11.97 -8.96
N GLY A 506 -2.37 -10.92 -9.63
CA GLY A 506 -2.97 -9.59 -9.53
C GLY A 506 -4.25 -9.42 -10.36
N SER A 507 -4.56 -10.36 -11.26
CA SER A 507 -5.84 -10.41 -11.96
C SER A 507 -6.11 -11.80 -12.52
N ARG A 508 -7.36 -12.03 -12.92
CA ARG A 508 -7.78 -13.26 -13.62
C ARG A 508 -7.08 -13.47 -14.96
N VAL A 509 -6.60 -12.39 -15.58
CA VAL A 509 -5.85 -12.43 -16.84
C VAL A 509 -4.58 -13.28 -16.69
N VAL A 510 -3.91 -13.18 -15.54
CA VAL A 510 -2.69 -13.94 -15.25
C VAL A 510 -2.97 -15.44 -15.26
N THR A 511 -4.01 -15.87 -14.58
CA THR A 511 -4.43 -17.29 -14.58
C THR A 511 -4.80 -17.75 -15.98
N ALA A 512 -5.58 -16.94 -16.70
CA ALA A 512 -6.03 -17.29 -18.06
C ALA A 512 -4.86 -17.50 -19.02
N TYR A 513 -3.83 -16.65 -19.01
CA TYR A 513 -2.68 -16.88 -19.91
C TYR A 513 -1.75 -18.01 -19.42
N LEU A 514 -1.61 -18.25 -18.12
CA LEU A 514 -0.85 -19.40 -17.62
C LEU A 514 -1.53 -20.73 -17.99
N GLU A 515 -2.86 -20.78 -17.93
CA GLU A 515 -3.65 -21.94 -18.40
C GLU A 515 -3.54 -22.10 -19.92
N LYS A 516 -3.75 -21.02 -20.69
CA LYS A 516 -3.66 -21.04 -22.14
C LYS A 516 -2.29 -21.50 -22.67
N THR A 517 -1.23 -21.14 -21.97
CA THR A 517 0.14 -21.56 -22.32
C THR A 517 0.52 -22.94 -21.75
N GLY A 518 -0.35 -23.58 -20.99
CA GLY A 518 -0.11 -24.89 -20.37
C GLY A 518 0.93 -24.86 -19.26
N LEU A 519 1.22 -23.69 -18.66
CA LEU A 519 2.24 -23.54 -17.62
C LEU A 519 1.67 -23.71 -16.21
N GLN A 520 0.36 -23.40 -15.98
CA GLN A 520 -0.29 -23.55 -14.68
C GLN A 520 -0.12 -24.97 -14.07
N PRO A 521 -0.30 -26.08 -14.82
CA PRO A 521 -0.13 -27.42 -14.25
C PRO A 521 1.28 -27.74 -13.71
N TYR A 522 2.32 -27.07 -14.20
CA TYR A 522 3.67 -27.23 -13.70
C TYR A 522 3.89 -26.43 -12.40
N LEU A 523 3.33 -25.23 -12.32
CA LEU A 523 3.29 -24.45 -11.08
C LEU A 523 2.52 -25.20 -9.99
N ASP A 524 1.38 -25.80 -10.34
CA ASP A 524 0.56 -26.60 -9.43
C ASP A 524 1.33 -27.82 -8.88
N LYS A 525 2.10 -28.52 -9.72
CA LYS A 525 2.95 -29.65 -9.28
C LYS A 525 4.02 -29.24 -8.27
N LEU A 526 4.44 -27.98 -8.28
CA LEU A 526 5.37 -27.41 -7.31
C LEU A 526 4.63 -26.73 -6.14
N GLY A 527 3.31 -26.85 -6.06
CA GLY A 527 2.49 -26.30 -4.98
C GLY A 527 2.10 -24.85 -5.13
N PHE A 528 2.46 -24.20 -6.25
CA PHE A 528 2.02 -22.84 -6.57
C PHE A 528 0.66 -22.82 -7.23
N GLN A 529 -0.33 -23.45 -6.58
CA GLN A 529 -1.74 -23.28 -6.97
C GLN A 529 -2.18 -21.84 -6.76
N THR A 530 -3.12 -21.39 -7.60
CA THR A 530 -3.81 -20.12 -7.37
C THR A 530 -4.61 -20.21 -6.08
N VAL A 531 -4.32 -19.33 -5.12
CA VAL A 531 -4.95 -19.30 -3.78
C VAL A 531 -5.97 -18.18 -3.62
N GLY A 532 -5.94 -17.19 -4.49
CA GLY A 532 -6.82 -16.03 -4.48
C GLY A 532 -6.30 -14.97 -5.43
N TYR A 533 -7.08 -13.92 -5.64
CA TYR A 533 -6.66 -12.70 -6.36
C TYR A 533 -6.66 -11.53 -5.39
N GLY A 534 -5.54 -10.80 -5.32
CA GLY A 534 -5.41 -9.65 -4.43
C GLY A 534 -4.15 -9.70 -3.56
N CYS A 535 -4.08 -8.75 -2.62
CA CYS A 535 -2.90 -8.55 -1.77
C CYS A 535 -2.90 -9.56 -0.60
N THR A 536 -2.38 -10.75 -0.84
CA THR A 536 -2.31 -11.84 0.15
C THR A 536 -1.07 -11.72 1.05
N THR A 537 -0.01 -12.47 0.77
CA THR A 537 1.20 -12.53 1.59
C THR A 537 1.86 -11.16 1.79
N CYS A 538 1.84 -10.27 0.81
CA CYS A 538 2.47 -8.94 0.91
C CYS A 538 1.84 -8.02 1.98
N ILE A 539 0.54 -8.19 2.31
CA ILE A 539 -0.16 -7.43 3.37
C ILE A 539 -0.18 -8.16 4.71
N GLY A 540 0.37 -9.36 4.80
CA GLY A 540 0.34 -10.17 6.02
C GLY A 540 -0.81 -11.16 6.08
N ASN A 541 -1.49 -11.40 4.95
CA ASN A 541 -2.54 -12.40 4.82
C ASN A 541 -1.97 -13.75 4.31
N SER A 542 -0.75 -14.09 4.74
CA SER A 542 -0.11 -15.38 4.43
C SER A 542 -0.89 -16.57 4.99
N GLY A 543 -1.76 -16.33 5.97
CA GLY A 543 -2.40 -17.39 6.73
C GLY A 543 -1.44 -18.11 7.68
N PRO A 544 -1.93 -19.06 8.48
CA PRO A 544 -1.13 -19.78 9.46
C PRO A 544 -0.08 -20.69 8.79
N LEU A 545 1.06 -20.86 9.43
CA LEU A 545 1.99 -21.96 9.13
C LEU A 545 1.44 -23.27 9.74
N ASN A 546 2.00 -24.39 9.27
CA ASN A 546 1.74 -25.67 9.94
C ASN A 546 2.14 -25.56 11.42
N PRO A 547 1.29 -25.98 12.38
CA PRO A 547 1.57 -25.83 13.81
C PRO A 547 2.89 -26.46 14.27
N GLU A 548 3.30 -27.60 13.70
CA GLU A 548 4.57 -28.24 14.02
C GLU A 548 5.77 -27.42 13.53
N VAL A 549 5.65 -26.83 12.34
CA VAL A 549 6.66 -25.90 11.78
C VAL A 549 6.75 -24.65 12.65
N GLU A 550 5.61 -24.06 13.00
CA GLU A 550 5.58 -22.84 13.84
C GLU A 550 6.18 -23.10 15.23
N LYS A 551 5.83 -24.24 15.83
CA LYS A 551 6.40 -24.70 17.10
C LYS A 551 7.91 -24.91 16.99
N ALA A 552 8.38 -25.56 15.94
CA ALA A 552 9.81 -25.80 15.74
C ALA A 552 10.61 -24.50 15.57
N ILE A 553 10.07 -23.48 14.89
CA ILE A 553 10.68 -22.15 14.78
C ILE A 553 10.81 -21.50 16.15
N THR A 554 9.72 -21.50 16.93
CA THR A 554 9.65 -20.79 18.22
C THR A 554 10.46 -21.47 19.30
N ASP A 555 10.37 -22.81 19.45
CA ASP A 555 11.06 -23.59 20.47
C ASP A 555 12.59 -23.59 20.27
N ASN A 556 13.05 -23.49 19.03
CA ASN A 556 14.48 -23.51 18.68
C ASN A 556 15.03 -22.13 18.29
N ASP A 557 14.19 -21.06 18.37
CA ASP A 557 14.53 -19.71 17.94
C ASP A 557 15.23 -19.67 16.57
N LEU A 558 14.68 -20.39 15.58
CA LEU A 558 15.24 -20.48 14.23
C LEU A 558 15.00 -19.18 13.46
N ILE A 559 15.98 -18.79 12.67
CA ILE A 559 15.86 -17.68 11.71
C ILE A 559 15.35 -18.27 10.38
N ALA A 560 14.04 -18.46 10.32
CA ALA A 560 13.37 -18.89 9.11
C ALA A 560 13.21 -17.75 8.10
N ALA A 561 13.09 -18.12 6.81
CA ALA A 561 13.00 -17.18 5.71
C ALA A 561 11.66 -17.25 4.95
N ALA A 562 11.23 -16.10 4.42
CA ALA A 562 10.21 -15.99 3.39
C ALA A 562 10.82 -15.41 2.11
N VAL A 563 10.46 -15.95 0.97
CA VAL A 563 10.79 -15.43 -0.35
C VAL A 563 9.51 -15.05 -1.07
N LEU A 564 9.43 -13.82 -1.57
CA LEU A 564 8.19 -13.32 -2.18
C LEU A 564 8.44 -12.34 -3.32
N SER A 565 7.55 -12.35 -4.30
CA SER A 565 7.58 -11.40 -5.43
C SER A 565 6.83 -10.09 -5.14
N GLY A 566 6.70 -9.74 -3.87
CA GLY A 566 6.06 -8.50 -3.42
C GLY A 566 6.97 -7.28 -3.47
N ASN A 567 6.56 -6.22 -2.79
CA ASN A 567 7.29 -4.95 -2.71
C ASN A 567 7.69 -4.56 -1.27
N ARG A 568 7.19 -5.24 -0.25
CA ARG A 568 7.49 -4.98 1.18
C ARG A 568 7.82 -6.25 1.93
N ASN A 569 8.87 -6.18 2.73
CA ASN A 569 9.42 -7.32 3.49
C ASN A 569 9.78 -6.94 4.93
N PHE A 570 9.05 -6.00 5.51
CA PHE A 570 9.27 -5.61 6.90
C PHE A 570 9.07 -6.79 7.85
N GLU A 571 9.84 -6.82 8.93
CA GLU A 571 9.72 -7.85 9.96
C GLU A 571 8.30 -7.90 10.53
N ALA A 572 7.79 -9.11 10.78
CA ALA A 572 6.42 -9.41 11.22
C ALA A 572 5.29 -9.01 10.24
N ARG A 573 5.63 -8.46 9.05
CA ARG A 573 4.62 -8.13 8.04
C ARG A 573 4.18 -9.35 7.26
N ILE A 574 5.11 -10.23 6.88
CA ILE A 574 4.81 -11.41 6.05
C ILE A 574 4.19 -12.50 6.92
N HIS A 575 4.83 -12.82 8.02
CA HIS A 575 4.33 -13.71 9.05
C HIS A 575 5.02 -13.39 10.37
N GLN A 576 4.27 -13.48 11.49
CA GLN A 576 4.77 -13.05 12.80
C GLN A 576 6.04 -13.79 13.27
N ASN A 577 6.23 -15.04 12.85
CA ASN A 577 7.34 -15.90 13.26
C ASN A 577 8.46 -15.99 12.22
N ILE A 578 8.34 -15.33 11.07
CA ILE A 578 9.38 -15.27 10.03
C ILE A 578 10.17 -13.98 10.15
N LYS A 579 11.47 -14.10 10.45
CA LYS A 579 12.35 -12.94 10.71
C LYS A 579 13.12 -12.48 9.47
N ALA A 580 13.39 -13.35 8.50
CA ALA A 580 14.16 -13.04 7.30
C ALA A 580 13.27 -13.06 6.05
N ASN A 581 12.98 -11.89 5.48
CA ASN A 581 12.06 -11.75 4.37
C ASN A 581 12.77 -11.17 3.15
N PHE A 582 12.72 -11.86 2.00
CA PHE A 582 13.42 -11.44 0.79
C PHE A 582 12.46 -11.21 -0.37
N LEU A 583 12.59 -10.04 -0.99
CA LEU A 583 11.90 -9.69 -2.23
C LEU A 583 12.72 -10.16 -3.43
N MET A 584 12.07 -10.73 -4.42
CA MET A 584 12.71 -11.23 -5.63
C MET A 584 11.71 -11.45 -6.77
N SER A 585 12.22 -11.67 -7.98
CA SER A 585 11.37 -11.98 -9.13
C SER A 585 10.61 -13.30 -8.97
N PRO A 586 9.43 -13.47 -9.60
CA PRO A 586 8.67 -14.71 -9.57
C PRO A 586 9.48 -15.97 -9.91
N PRO A 587 10.34 -16.00 -10.94
CA PRO A 587 11.17 -17.18 -11.20
C PRO A 587 12.17 -17.46 -10.09
N LEU A 588 12.73 -16.43 -9.43
CA LEU A 588 13.62 -16.64 -8.28
C LEU A 588 12.84 -17.16 -7.06
N VAL A 589 11.58 -16.76 -6.86
CA VAL A 589 10.72 -17.35 -5.81
C VAL A 589 10.59 -18.86 -6.01
N VAL A 590 10.34 -19.31 -7.24
CA VAL A 590 10.28 -20.74 -7.57
C VAL A 590 11.64 -21.43 -7.31
N ALA A 591 12.75 -20.81 -7.72
CA ALA A 591 14.09 -21.36 -7.54
C ALA A 591 14.48 -21.54 -6.06
N PHE A 592 14.22 -20.51 -5.22
CA PHE A 592 14.50 -20.58 -3.78
C PHE A 592 13.56 -21.52 -3.04
N ALA A 593 12.31 -21.64 -3.49
CA ALA A 593 11.37 -22.61 -2.94
C ALA A 593 11.83 -24.04 -3.19
N LEU A 594 12.31 -24.35 -4.40
CA LEU A 594 12.89 -25.64 -4.75
C LEU A 594 14.16 -25.94 -3.94
N ALA A 595 15.03 -24.93 -3.74
CA ALA A 595 16.24 -25.08 -2.94
C ALA A 595 15.91 -25.23 -1.43
N GLY A 596 14.75 -24.78 -0.96
CA GLY A 596 14.30 -24.83 0.44
C GLY A 596 15.10 -23.96 1.41
N ARG A 597 16.04 -23.15 0.93
CA ARG A 597 16.96 -22.35 1.77
C ARG A 597 17.46 -21.09 1.06
N VAL A 598 17.75 -20.03 1.81
CA VAL A 598 18.29 -18.78 1.27
C VAL A 598 19.82 -18.73 1.28
N ASP A 599 20.50 -19.61 2.01
CA ASP A 599 21.96 -19.71 2.09
C ASP A 599 22.56 -20.59 0.99
N ILE A 600 22.09 -20.43 -0.25
CA ILE A 600 22.53 -21.15 -1.43
C ILE A 600 23.29 -20.21 -2.38
N ASP A 601 24.33 -20.76 -3.03
CA ASP A 601 25.00 -20.13 -4.18
C ASP A 601 24.59 -20.86 -5.46
N PHE A 602 23.65 -20.30 -6.20
CA PHE A 602 23.15 -20.90 -7.45
C PHE A 602 24.20 -21.01 -8.57
N GLY A 603 25.33 -20.32 -8.45
CA GLY A 603 26.44 -20.44 -9.37
C GLY A 603 27.23 -21.77 -9.24
N THR A 604 27.28 -22.30 -8.01
CA THR A 604 28.13 -23.44 -7.67
C THR A 604 27.38 -24.62 -7.06
N GLU A 605 26.19 -24.39 -6.49
CA GLU A 605 25.40 -25.41 -5.80
C GLU A 605 24.16 -25.79 -6.61
N PRO A 606 23.77 -27.07 -6.63
CA PRO A 606 22.55 -27.50 -7.29
C PRO A 606 21.31 -27.00 -6.53
N VAL A 607 20.26 -26.67 -7.27
CA VAL A 607 18.94 -26.35 -6.73
C VAL A 607 18.33 -27.54 -6.00
N GLY A 608 18.60 -28.74 -6.52
CA GLY A 608 18.13 -30.00 -5.93
C GLY A 608 18.61 -31.20 -6.72
N THR A 609 18.11 -32.37 -6.37
CA THR A 609 18.38 -33.62 -7.02
C THR A 609 17.23 -33.98 -7.94
N GLY A 610 17.49 -34.17 -9.20
CA GLY A 610 16.54 -34.55 -10.24
C GLY A 610 16.43 -36.04 -10.47
N LYS A 611 15.97 -36.41 -11.67
CA LYS A 611 15.88 -37.80 -12.13
C LYS A 611 17.27 -38.48 -12.10
N ASP A 612 17.27 -39.74 -11.75
CA ASP A 612 18.50 -40.58 -11.69
C ASP A 612 19.51 -40.02 -10.67
N ASP A 613 19.07 -39.38 -9.60
CA ASP A 613 19.91 -38.78 -8.56
C ASP A 613 20.93 -37.76 -9.07
N LYS A 614 20.66 -37.11 -10.21
CA LYS A 614 21.55 -36.13 -10.81
C LYS A 614 21.33 -34.76 -10.21
N PRO A 615 22.40 -34.01 -9.88
CA PRO A 615 22.27 -32.63 -9.44
C PRO A 615 21.72 -31.75 -10.59
N VAL A 616 20.75 -30.91 -10.28
CA VAL A 616 20.14 -29.91 -11.21
C VAL A 616 20.55 -28.52 -10.76
N PHE A 617 21.18 -27.76 -11.62
CA PHE A 617 21.61 -26.38 -11.36
C PHE A 617 20.60 -25.39 -11.90
N LEU A 618 20.57 -24.18 -11.35
CA LEU A 618 19.64 -23.13 -11.78
C LEU A 618 19.78 -22.83 -13.29
N LYS A 619 21.00 -22.81 -13.81
CA LYS A 619 21.28 -22.59 -15.24
C LYS A 619 20.62 -23.62 -16.15
N ASP A 620 20.40 -24.85 -15.67
CA ASP A 620 19.82 -25.94 -16.46
C ASP A 620 18.30 -25.78 -16.66
N ILE A 621 17.65 -25.03 -15.73
CA ILE A 621 16.19 -24.83 -15.71
C ILE A 621 15.79 -23.37 -15.95
N TRP A 622 16.73 -22.43 -16.00
CA TRP A 622 16.42 -21.03 -16.27
C TRP A 622 15.93 -20.84 -17.71
N PRO A 623 14.78 -20.18 -17.94
CA PRO A 623 14.27 -19.98 -19.29
C PRO A 623 15.07 -18.89 -20.03
N SER A 624 15.30 -19.09 -21.32
CA SER A 624 15.90 -18.08 -22.19
C SER A 624 14.89 -16.97 -22.55
N LEU A 625 15.40 -15.78 -22.90
CA LEU A 625 14.56 -14.68 -23.39
C LEU A 625 13.74 -15.07 -24.63
N THR A 626 14.27 -15.96 -25.47
CA THR A 626 13.55 -16.45 -26.66
C THR A 626 12.34 -17.29 -26.27
N GLU A 627 12.50 -18.22 -25.31
CA GLU A 627 11.37 -19.03 -24.81
C GLU A 627 10.29 -18.13 -24.19
N ILE A 628 10.67 -17.14 -23.37
CA ILE A 628 9.74 -16.20 -22.75
C ILE A 628 8.98 -15.40 -23.82
N ARG A 629 9.70 -14.83 -24.79
CA ARG A 629 9.11 -14.02 -25.85
C ARG A 629 8.15 -14.81 -26.72
N ASP A 630 8.53 -16.01 -27.11
CA ASP A 630 7.73 -16.85 -27.99
C ASP A 630 6.46 -17.35 -27.28
N THR A 631 6.56 -17.63 -25.98
CA THR A 631 5.39 -17.95 -25.13
C THR A 631 4.48 -16.73 -24.98
N LEU A 632 5.04 -15.53 -24.75
CA LEU A 632 4.29 -14.28 -24.58
C LEU A 632 3.42 -13.95 -25.81
N ARG A 633 3.93 -14.17 -27.01
CA ARG A 633 3.18 -13.93 -28.27
C ARG A 633 1.86 -14.70 -28.36
N SER A 634 1.79 -15.88 -27.77
CA SER A 634 0.59 -16.73 -27.76
C SER A 634 -0.29 -16.53 -26.52
N ALA A 635 0.24 -15.89 -25.48
CA ALA A 635 -0.36 -15.83 -24.17
C ALA A 635 -1.56 -14.87 -24.11
N LEU A 636 -1.38 -13.64 -24.57
CA LEU A 636 -2.33 -12.54 -24.38
C LEU A 636 -3.08 -12.17 -25.67
N THR A 637 -4.37 -11.82 -25.52
CA THR A 637 -5.18 -11.20 -26.58
C THR A 637 -6.12 -10.14 -25.99
N PRO A 638 -6.48 -9.10 -26.74
CA PRO A 638 -7.42 -8.07 -26.28
C PRO A 638 -8.78 -8.64 -25.85
N GLU A 639 -9.25 -9.68 -26.52
CA GLU A 639 -10.53 -10.34 -26.23
C GLU A 639 -10.51 -11.01 -24.84
N MET A 640 -9.35 -11.47 -24.38
CA MET A 640 -9.20 -12.03 -23.03
C MET A 640 -9.51 -10.98 -21.95
N PHE A 641 -9.00 -9.77 -22.12
CA PHE A 641 -9.28 -8.66 -21.21
C PHE A 641 -10.75 -8.24 -21.28
N ALA A 642 -11.30 -8.09 -22.46
CA ALA A 642 -12.71 -7.72 -22.68
C ALA A 642 -13.66 -8.75 -22.03
N THR A 643 -13.36 -10.05 -22.15
CA THR A 643 -14.17 -11.12 -21.56
C THR A 643 -14.08 -11.12 -20.04
N LEU A 644 -12.88 -11.00 -19.47
CA LEU A 644 -12.65 -11.15 -18.03
C LEU A 644 -13.10 -9.92 -17.23
N TYR A 645 -13.10 -8.74 -17.83
CA TYR A 645 -13.49 -7.49 -17.18
C TYR A 645 -14.88 -6.99 -17.56
N GLY A 646 -15.46 -7.49 -18.66
CA GLY A 646 -16.71 -6.95 -19.23
C GLY A 646 -17.95 -7.12 -18.37
N ASP A 647 -17.99 -8.10 -17.46
CA ASP A 647 -19.14 -8.37 -16.61
C ASP A 647 -18.70 -8.88 -15.23
N PHE A 648 -18.34 -7.96 -14.34
CA PHE A 648 -17.97 -8.32 -12.96
C PHE A 648 -19.10 -8.99 -12.18
N ALA A 649 -20.35 -8.57 -12.40
CA ALA A 649 -21.50 -9.09 -11.67
C ALA A 649 -21.83 -10.51 -12.10
N GLY A 650 -21.88 -10.77 -13.40
CA GLY A 650 -22.17 -12.11 -13.92
C GLY A 650 -21.12 -13.14 -13.56
N GLN A 651 -19.89 -12.71 -13.39
CA GLN A 651 -18.75 -13.56 -13.04
C GLN A 651 -18.59 -13.81 -11.54
N ASN A 652 -19.43 -13.24 -10.68
CA ASN A 652 -19.36 -13.43 -9.23
C ASN A 652 -20.75 -13.73 -8.59
N PRO A 653 -21.24 -14.98 -8.72
CA PRO A 653 -22.54 -15.36 -8.16
C PRO A 653 -22.66 -15.10 -6.66
N LYS A 654 -21.60 -15.33 -5.88
CA LYS A 654 -21.59 -15.10 -4.43
C LYS A 654 -21.82 -13.62 -4.08
N TRP A 655 -21.22 -12.70 -4.84
CA TRP A 655 -21.47 -11.27 -4.68
C TRP A 655 -22.93 -10.92 -4.97
N ASN A 656 -23.52 -11.53 -5.99
CA ASN A 656 -24.92 -11.28 -6.38
C ASN A 656 -25.93 -11.78 -5.33
N GLU A 657 -25.61 -12.85 -4.62
CA GLU A 657 -26.44 -13.41 -3.53
C GLU A 657 -26.47 -12.54 -2.27
N ILE A 658 -25.52 -11.60 -2.11
CA ILE A 658 -25.49 -10.71 -0.97
C ILE A 658 -26.68 -9.75 -1.02
N LYS A 659 -27.46 -9.72 0.06
CA LYS A 659 -28.55 -8.77 0.28
C LYS A 659 -27.99 -7.54 0.98
N ALA A 660 -28.23 -6.36 0.42
CA ALA A 660 -27.82 -5.09 1.02
C ALA A 660 -29.03 -4.33 1.58
N PRO A 661 -28.86 -3.55 2.66
CA PRO A 661 -29.82 -2.57 3.08
C PRO A 661 -30.10 -1.57 1.95
N THR A 662 -31.26 -0.95 1.94
CA THR A 662 -31.64 0.08 0.97
C THR A 662 -31.80 1.43 1.65
N GLY A 663 -31.71 2.52 0.88
CA GLY A 663 -31.87 3.88 1.40
C GLY A 663 -30.60 4.70 1.40
N SER A 664 -30.75 6.02 1.56
CA SER A 664 -29.65 6.98 1.51
C SER A 664 -28.88 7.12 2.81
N ILE A 665 -29.41 6.61 3.93
CA ILE A 665 -28.78 6.59 5.27
C ILE A 665 -28.57 5.11 5.62
N TYR A 666 -27.38 4.80 6.13
CA TYR A 666 -27.08 3.47 6.64
C TYR A 666 -27.70 3.26 8.02
N GLU A 667 -28.36 2.11 8.22
CA GLU A 667 -28.92 1.72 9.51
C GLU A 667 -27.82 1.01 10.32
N TRP A 668 -27.28 1.71 11.32
CA TRP A 668 -26.20 1.20 12.15
C TRP A 668 -26.69 0.12 13.13
N ASP A 669 -26.08 -1.05 13.07
CA ASP A 669 -26.28 -2.10 14.10
C ASP A 669 -25.26 -1.95 15.23
N GLY A 670 -25.72 -1.52 16.40
CA GLY A 670 -24.86 -1.35 17.58
C GLY A 670 -24.17 -2.63 18.09
N LYS A 671 -24.59 -3.81 17.59
CA LYS A 671 -24.01 -5.12 17.93
C LYS A 671 -22.96 -5.55 16.93
N SER A 672 -22.89 -4.92 15.76
CA SER A 672 -21.91 -5.26 14.73
C SER A 672 -20.48 -5.18 15.27
N THR A 673 -19.69 -6.20 14.94
CA THR A 673 -18.25 -6.20 15.23
C THR A 673 -17.40 -5.85 14.00
N TYR A 674 -18.04 -5.50 12.86
CA TYR A 674 -17.37 -5.09 11.62
C TYR A 674 -17.65 -3.64 11.23
N ILE A 675 -18.87 -3.15 11.34
CA ILE A 675 -19.31 -1.82 10.89
C ILE A 675 -19.97 -1.09 12.05
N GLN A 676 -19.41 0.07 12.43
CA GLN A 676 -19.93 0.92 13.50
C GLN A 676 -19.90 2.37 13.08
N GLU A 677 -20.86 3.18 13.58
CA GLU A 677 -20.80 4.63 13.41
C GLU A 677 -19.60 5.16 14.20
N PRO A 678 -18.62 5.83 13.55
CA PRO A 678 -17.45 6.34 14.24
C PRO A 678 -17.79 7.60 15.04
N PRO A 679 -17.14 7.85 16.17
CA PRO A 679 -17.49 8.97 17.06
C PRO A 679 -17.07 10.34 16.56
N PHE A 680 -16.52 10.47 15.35
CA PHE A 680 -15.96 11.72 14.83
C PHE A 680 -17.01 12.82 14.62
N PHE A 681 -18.27 12.44 14.44
CA PHE A 681 -19.41 13.34 14.23
C PHE A 681 -20.43 13.31 15.38
N GLU A 682 -20.09 12.67 16.50
CA GLU A 682 -20.87 12.77 17.74
C GLU A 682 -20.82 14.22 18.25
N ASN A 683 -21.99 14.77 18.61
CA ASN A 683 -22.10 16.15 19.05
C ASN A 683 -21.56 17.19 18.04
N PHE A 684 -21.58 16.85 16.74
CA PHE A 684 -21.13 17.74 15.68
C PHE A 684 -21.98 19.03 15.65
N GLY A 685 -21.31 20.18 15.67
CA GLY A 685 -21.91 21.49 15.56
C GLY A 685 -21.30 22.32 14.43
N MET A 686 -21.99 23.41 14.06
CA MET A 686 -21.55 24.28 12.96
C MET A 686 -20.39 25.21 13.33
N GLU A 687 -20.12 25.41 14.61
CA GLU A 687 -19.02 26.26 15.09
C GLU A 687 -17.69 25.52 15.03
N ALA A 688 -16.65 26.17 14.51
CA ALA A 688 -15.29 25.67 14.58
C ALA A 688 -14.76 25.73 16.02
N GLY A 689 -13.86 24.82 16.37
CA GLY A 689 -13.15 24.87 17.64
C GLY A 689 -12.13 26.01 17.72
N THR A 690 -11.53 26.18 18.88
CA THR A 690 -10.42 27.11 19.12
C THR A 690 -9.13 26.33 19.35
N ILE A 691 -8.04 26.80 18.73
CA ILE A 691 -6.70 26.23 18.96
C ILE A 691 -6.23 26.79 20.32
N THR A 692 -5.90 25.89 21.24
CA THR A 692 -5.43 26.23 22.58
C THR A 692 -4.14 25.51 22.92
N PRO A 693 -3.31 26.05 23.85
CA PRO A 693 -2.18 25.31 24.39
C PRO A 693 -2.58 23.93 24.95
N ILE A 694 -1.67 22.98 24.90
CA ILE A 694 -1.84 21.68 25.52
C ILE A 694 -1.06 21.70 26.83
N SER A 695 -1.70 21.39 27.95
CA SER A 695 -1.07 21.45 29.28
C SER A 695 -1.29 20.17 30.06
N GLY A 696 -0.27 19.77 30.83
CA GLY A 696 -0.33 18.62 31.71
C GLY A 696 -0.37 17.26 30.99
N ALA A 697 0.11 17.20 29.74
CA ALA A 697 0.08 15.97 28.96
C ALA A 697 1.06 14.92 29.49
N ARG A 698 0.71 13.63 29.33
CA ARG A 698 1.56 12.49 29.64
C ARG A 698 1.97 11.75 28.38
N ALA A 699 3.17 11.16 28.39
CA ALA A 699 3.59 10.28 27.29
C ALA A 699 2.83 8.96 27.35
N LEU A 700 2.10 8.63 26.27
CA LEU A 700 1.48 7.32 26.12
C LEU A 700 2.50 6.29 25.61
N GLY A 701 3.52 6.75 24.89
CA GLY A 701 4.62 5.94 24.40
C GLY A 701 5.78 6.78 23.90
N ILE A 702 6.98 6.23 24.04
CA ILE A 702 8.23 6.76 23.47
C ILE A 702 8.76 5.70 22.51
N PHE A 703 8.83 6.04 21.25
CA PHE A 703 9.21 5.10 20.19
C PHE A 703 10.52 5.51 19.51
N GLY A 704 11.26 4.51 18.99
CA GLY A 704 12.48 4.73 18.24
C GLY A 704 12.24 5.14 16.79
N ASP A 705 13.28 4.97 15.96
CA ASP A 705 13.27 5.29 14.54
C ASP A 705 12.46 4.27 13.72
N SER A 706 12.00 4.69 12.56
CA SER A 706 11.34 3.85 11.55
C SER A 706 10.11 3.07 12.05
N VAL A 707 9.36 3.66 12.99
CA VAL A 707 8.08 3.09 13.42
C VAL A 707 7.09 3.22 12.29
N THR A 708 6.70 2.06 11.74
CA THR A 708 5.83 1.98 10.57
C THR A 708 4.35 2.14 10.92
N THR A 709 3.52 2.41 9.92
CA THR A 709 2.06 2.35 10.07
C THR A 709 1.56 0.95 10.45
N ASP A 710 2.33 -0.11 10.14
CA ASP A 710 2.06 -1.47 10.61
C ASP A 710 2.27 -1.62 12.13
N HIS A 711 3.24 -0.91 12.70
CA HIS A 711 3.42 -0.86 14.15
C HIS A 711 2.30 -0.08 14.84
N ILE A 712 1.87 1.04 14.26
CA ILE A 712 0.84 1.91 14.84
C ILE A 712 -0.56 1.29 14.70
N SER A 713 -0.91 0.81 13.50
CA SER A 713 -2.22 0.23 13.20
C SER A 713 -2.03 -1.07 12.41
N PRO A 714 -1.92 -2.22 13.08
CA PRO A 714 -1.70 -3.51 12.42
C PRO A 714 -2.88 -3.88 11.51
N ALA A 715 -2.60 -4.66 10.46
CA ALA A 715 -3.62 -5.23 9.59
C ALA A 715 -3.82 -6.74 9.81
N GLY A 716 -2.84 -7.41 10.41
CA GLY A 716 -2.79 -8.86 10.58
C GLY A 716 -3.77 -9.41 11.63
N ALA A 717 -3.58 -10.68 11.98
CA ALA A 717 -4.43 -11.43 12.89
C ALA A 717 -4.56 -10.77 14.28
N ILE A 718 -5.75 -10.86 14.86
CA ILE A 718 -6.06 -10.38 16.20
C ILE A 718 -5.74 -11.48 17.21
N LYS A 719 -4.88 -11.16 18.20
CA LYS A 719 -4.55 -12.11 19.29
C LYS A 719 -5.66 -12.15 20.33
N GLU A 720 -6.03 -13.34 20.77
CA GLU A 720 -7.09 -13.58 21.76
C GLU A 720 -6.94 -12.76 23.05
N LYS A 721 -5.72 -12.71 23.59
CA LYS A 721 -5.42 -11.97 24.83
C LYS A 721 -5.24 -10.47 24.65
N SER A 722 -5.25 -9.97 23.39
CA SER A 722 -5.17 -8.52 23.13
C SER A 722 -6.45 -7.79 23.57
N PRO A 723 -6.41 -6.47 23.78
CA PRO A 723 -7.63 -5.70 24.05
C PRO A 723 -8.75 -5.91 23.00
N ALA A 724 -8.39 -6.01 21.72
CA ALA A 724 -9.33 -6.29 20.66
C ALA A 724 -9.88 -7.73 20.72
N GLY A 725 -9.02 -8.71 21.02
CA GLY A 725 -9.44 -10.11 21.16
C GLY A 725 -10.40 -10.30 22.35
N ARG A 726 -10.09 -9.70 23.50
CA ARG A 726 -11.01 -9.69 24.66
C ARG A 726 -12.37 -9.11 24.28
N PHE A 727 -12.37 -7.94 23.62
CA PHE A 727 -13.59 -7.29 23.17
C PHE A 727 -14.42 -8.20 22.25
N LEU A 728 -13.80 -8.86 21.28
CA LEU A 728 -14.48 -9.78 20.37
C LEU A 728 -15.09 -10.99 21.11
N SER A 729 -14.32 -11.59 22.04
CA SER A 729 -14.82 -12.71 22.86
C SER A 729 -16.00 -12.30 23.75
N GLU A 730 -15.96 -11.10 24.35
CA GLU A 730 -17.06 -10.52 25.13
C GLU A 730 -18.34 -10.29 24.29
N HIS A 731 -18.19 -10.10 22.97
CA HIS A 731 -19.27 -9.96 22.01
C HIS A 731 -19.68 -11.30 21.33
N GLY A 732 -19.19 -12.43 21.86
CA GLY A 732 -19.56 -13.77 21.41
C GLY A 732 -18.88 -14.21 20.10
N VAL A 733 -17.85 -13.49 19.62
CA VAL A 733 -17.06 -13.90 18.44
C VAL A 733 -16.06 -14.95 18.87
N THR A 734 -16.02 -16.09 18.18
CA THR A 734 -15.03 -17.14 18.45
C THR A 734 -13.67 -16.75 17.90
N LYS A 735 -12.61 -17.34 18.43
CA LYS A 735 -11.23 -17.06 17.99
C LYS A 735 -11.04 -17.27 16.49
N ASP A 736 -11.64 -18.29 15.93
CA ASP A 736 -11.53 -18.64 14.51
C ASP A 736 -12.22 -17.60 13.59
N ASP A 737 -13.19 -16.85 14.14
CA ASP A 737 -13.93 -15.80 13.47
C ASP A 737 -13.39 -14.40 13.78
N PHE A 738 -12.27 -14.28 14.52
CA PHE A 738 -11.67 -12.97 14.81
C PHE A 738 -11.27 -12.23 13.54
N ASN A 739 -10.88 -12.96 12.49
CA ASN A 739 -10.36 -12.39 11.27
C ASN A 739 -9.13 -11.51 11.54
N SER A 740 -8.96 -10.41 10.85
CA SER A 740 -7.82 -9.52 10.99
C SER A 740 -8.25 -8.10 11.38
N TYR A 741 -7.31 -7.31 11.90
CA TYR A 741 -7.52 -5.87 12.08
C TYR A 741 -7.87 -5.18 10.75
N GLY A 742 -7.27 -5.59 9.64
CA GLY A 742 -7.54 -5.05 8.32
C GLY A 742 -9.01 -5.17 7.93
N SER A 743 -9.61 -6.35 8.13
CA SER A 743 -11.01 -6.62 7.81
C SER A 743 -12.00 -5.91 8.75
N ARG A 744 -11.57 -5.49 9.94
CA ARG A 744 -12.42 -4.81 10.94
C ARG A 744 -12.24 -3.30 11.01
N ARG A 745 -11.58 -2.70 10.02
CA ARG A 745 -11.35 -1.25 9.96
C ARG A 745 -12.61 -0.39 9.89
N GLY A 746 -13.76 -0.95 9.57
CA GLY A 746 -15.06 -0.29 9.68
C GLY A 746 -15.60 -0.19 11.11
N ASN A 747 -14.86 -0.67 12.12
CA ASN A 747 -15.26 -0.65 13.53
C ASN A 747 -14.20 0.07 14.38
N ASP A 748 -14.54 1.29 14.83
CA ASP A 748 -13.66 2.12 15.65
C ASP A 748 -13.30 1.46 16.99
N ARG A 749 -14.20 0.67 17.58
CA ARG A 749 -14.00 0.00 18.86
C ARG A 749 -12.89 -1.05 18.79
N ILE A 750 -12.84 -1.80 17.69
CA ILE A 750 -11.76 -2.78 17.43
C ILE A 750 -10.45 -2.06 17.11
N MET A 751 -10.53 -1.06 16.21
CA MET A 751 -9.31 -0.41 15.71
C MET A 751 -8.61 0.43 16.77
N THR A 752 -9.35 1.09 17.66
CA THR A 752 -8.76 1.81 18.79
C THR A 752 -8.01 0.86 19.72
N ARG A 753 -8.58 -0.34 19.97
CA ARG A 753 -7.93 -1.40 20.76
C ARG A 753 -6.71 -2.01 20.06
N GLY A 754 -6.68 -1.95 18.75
CA GLY A 754 -5.56 -2.40 17.92
C GLY A 754 -4.45 -1.37 17.74
N THR A 755 -4.71 -0.11 18.08
CA THR A 755 -3.70 0.96 17.91
C THR A 755 -2.52 0.72 18.86
N PHE A 756 -1.31 0.68 18.28
CA PHE A 756 -0.04 0.29 18.95
C PHE A 756 -0.03 -1.16 19.49
N ALA A 757 -0.92 -2.04 19.05
CA ALA A 757 -0.95 -3.43 19.50
C ALA A 757 -0.06 -4.39 18.70
N ASN A 758 0.80 -3.87 17.81
CA ASN A 758 1.74 -4.70 17.05
C ASN A 758 2.71 -5.42 17.99
N VAL A 759 2.96 -6.69 17.71
CA VAL A 759 3.78 -7.58 18.57
C VAL A 759 5.27 -7.23 18.59
N ARG A 760 5.73 -6.42 17.64
CA ARG A 760 7.12 -6.01 17.47
C ARG A 760 7.38 -4.55 17.82
N ILE A 761 6.35 -3.81 18.18
CA ILE A 761 6.55 -2.43 18.62
C ILE A 761 7.36 -2.39 19.91
N LYS A 762 8.30 -1.45 19.99
CA LYS A 762 9.16 -1.26 21.15
C LYS A 762 8.87 0.09 21.76
N ASN A 763 8.28 0.06 22.96
CA ASN A 763 8.10 1.27 23.75
C ASN A 763 9.33 1.46 24.65
N LEU A 764 10.07 2.54 24.44
CA LEU A 764 11.30 2.82 25.17
C LEU A 764 11.06 3.15 26.65
N MET A 765 9.81 3.39 27.06
CA MET A 765 9.41 3.44 28.49
C MET A 765 9.54 2.07 29.16
N LEU A 766 9.63 0.98 28.38
CA LEU A 766 9.78 -0.40 28.83
C LEU A 766 10.98 -1.06 28.12
N PRO A 767 12.22 -0.75 28.49
CA PRO A 767 13.41 -1.27 27.80
C PRO A 767 13.42 -2.80 27.75
N GLY A 768 13.67 -3.35 26.56
CA GLY A 768 13.73 -4.80 26.33
C GLY A 768 12.37 -5.51 26.17
N VAL A 769 11.26 -4.79 26.27
CA VAL A 769 9.91 -5.32 26.04
C VAL A 769 9.47 -5.06 24.59
N GLU A 770 8.96 -6.09 23.92
CA GLU A 770 8.27 -5.99 22.63
C GLU A 770 6.77 -6.18 22.84
N GLY A 771 5.96 -5.43 22.04
CA GLY A 771 4.50 -5.47 22.10
C GLY A 771 3.86 -4.17 22.57
N GLY A 772 2.54 -4.11 22.50
CA GLY A 772 1.75 -2.91 22.75
C GLY A 772 1.52 -2.59 24.23
N GLU A 773 2.58 -2.48 25.01
CA GLU A 773 2.52 -2.19 26.44
C GLU A 773 3.17 -0.84 26.78
N THR A 774 2.75 -0.26 27.89
CA THR A 774 3.27 1.01 28.41
C THR A 774 3.21 1.06 29.93
N LEU A 775 3.73 2.15 30.49
CA LEU A 775 3.58 2.48 31.91
C LEU A 775 2.58 3.63 32.06
N HIS A 776 1.56 3.43 32.89
CA HIS A 776 0.69 4.51 33.32
C HIS A 776 1.41 5.39 34.37
N GLN A 777 1.31 6.71 34.28
CA GLN A 777 1.93 7.63 35.18
C GLN A 777 0.90 8.46 35.94
N PRO A 778 1.10 8.77 37.25
CA PRO A 778 2.37 8.65 37.99
C PRO A 778 2.60 7.31 38.73
N ASP A 779 1.64 6.38 38.68
CA ASP A 779 1.70 5.14 39.51
C ASP A 779 2.69 4.09 38.98
N GLY A 780 3.12 4.19 37.70
CA GLY A 780 4.08 3.27 37.09
C GLY A 780 3.49 1.89 36.78
N GLU A 781 2.16 1.76 36.74
CA GLU A 781 1.49 0.49 36.47
C GLU A 781 1.70 0.09 34.98
N ARG A 782 2.18 -1.13 34.75
CA ARG A 782 2.39 -1.69 33.42
C ARG A 782 1.09 -2.31 32.90
N MET A 783 0.68 -1.90 31.71
CA MET A 783 -0.53 -2.37 31.07
C MET A 783 -0.47 -2.21 29.55
N SER A 784 -1.51 -2.65 28.84
CA SER A 784 -1.62 -2.38 27.41
C SER A 784 -1.74 -0.88 27.15
N ILE A 785 -1.23 -0.41 25.99
CA ILE A 785 -1.36 1.00 25.58
C ILE A 785 -2.82 1.44 25.58
N PHE A 786 -3.73 0.56 25.13
CA PHE A 786 -5.17 0.83 25.15
C PHE A 786 -5.70 1.00 26.58
N ASP A 787 -5.41 0.07 27.47
CA ASP A 787 -5.91 0.13 28.86
C ASP A 787 -5.37 1.37 29.58
N ALA A 788 -4.10 1.74 29.34
CA ALA A 788 -3.52 2.98 29.87
C ALA A 788 -4.22 4.23 29.31
N ALA A 789 -4.50 4.26 28.02
CA ALA A 789 -5.24 5.37 27.42
C ALA A 789 -6.65 5.53 28.00
N GLN A 790 -7.35 4.42 28.29
CA GLN A 790 -8.66 4.45 28.96
C GLN A 790 -8.56 5.01 30.40
N LYS A 791 -7.50 4.65 31.12
CA LYS A 791 -7.25 5.16 32.48
C LYS A 791 -6.99 6.67 32.44
N TYR A 792 -6.12 7.14 31.55
CA TYR A 792 -5.89 8.57 31.33
C TYR A 792 -7.14 9.33 30.86
N ALA A 793 -7.98 8.71 30.03
CA ALA A 793 -9.25 9.33 29.62
C ALA A 793 -10.19 9.55 30.81
N THR A 794 -10.25 8.59 31.76
CA THR A 794 -11.03 8.73 33.00
C THR A 794 -10.48 9.87 33.87
N GLU A 795 -9.15 10.04 33.91
CA GLU A 795 -8.44 11.11 34.61
C GLU A 795 -8.51 12.47 33.88
N LYS A 796 -9.00 12.48 32.62
CA LYS A 796 -9.01 13.65 31.74
C LYS A 796 -7.61 14.19 31.43
N THR A 797 -6.61 13.34 31.45
CA THR A 797 -5.23 13.68 31.16
C THR A 797 -4.98 13.65 29.64
N PRO A 798 -4.53 14.77 29.02
CA PRO A 798 -4.15 14.76 27.61
C PRO A 798 -2.89 13.92 27.38
N LEU A 799 -2.76 13.34 26.18
CA LEU A 799 -1.67 12.43 25.86
C LEU A 799 -0.81 12.96 24.71
N VAL A 800 0.48 12.59 24.75
CA VAL A 800 1.43 12.80 23.66
C VAL A 800 2.15 11.49 23.33
N ILE A 801 2.64 11.39 22.10
CA ILE A 801 3.56 10.36 21.64
C ILE A 801 4.89 11.03 21.30
N LEU A 802 6.01 10.43 21.73
CA LEU A 802 7.34 10.81 21.28
C LEU A 802 7.87 9.73 20.34
N ALA A 803 8.54 10.14 19.26
CA ALA A 803 9.03 9.21 18.24
C ALA A 803 10.35 9.66 17.60
N GLY A 804 11.04 8.71 16.99
CA GLY A 804 12.30 8.95 16.28
C GLY A 804 12.11 9.40 14.82
N GLN A 805 13.06 9.01 13.98
CA GLN A 805 13.08 9.31 12.54
C GLN A 805 12.02 8.49 11.76
N GLU A 806 11.54 9.04 10.65
CA GLU A 806 10.64 8.39 9.69
C GLU A 806 9.36 7.81 10.33
N TYR A 807 8.79 8.51 11.31
CA TYR A 807 7.58 8.06 11.99
C TYR A 807 6.40 7.93 11.02
N GLY A 808 5.76 6.76 11.00
CA GLY A 808 4.62 6.47 10.15
C GLY A 808 4.97 6.00 8.73
N THR A 809 6.23 5.56 8.49
CA THR A 809 6.62 4.96 7.21
C THR A 809 5.81 3.70 6.91
N GLY A 810 5.68 3.31 5.65
CA GLY A 810 4.99 2.09 5.22
C GLY A 810 3.68 2.36 4.48
N SER A 811 2.66 1.53 4.70
CA SER A 811 1.37 1.62 4.01
C SER A 811 0.58 2.87 4.41
N SER A 812 -0.18 3.43 3.45
CA SER A 812 -1.20 4.45 3.74
C SER A 812 -2.27 3.89 4.67
N ARG A 813 -2.29 4.34 5.92
CA ARG A 813 -3.28 3.92 6.93
C ARG A 813 -3.79 5.11 7.71
N ASP A 814 -5.00 5.53 7.41
CA ASP A 814 -5.72 6.56 8.15
C ASP A 814 -5.96 6.14 9.61
N TRP A 815 -6.20 4.84 9.87
CA TRP A 815 -6.34 4.31 11.23
C TRP A 815 -5.11 4.51 12.12
N ALA A 816 -3.92 4.68 11.55
CA ALA A 816 -2.77 5.07 12.35
C ALA A 816 -2.94 6.47 12.98
N ALA A 817 -3.71 7.37 12.34
CA ALA A 817 -4.05 8.66 12.89
C ALA A 817 -5.40 8.64 13.63
N LYS A 818 -6.43 7.99 13.08
CA LYS A 818 -7.75 7.82 13.72
C LYS A 818 -7.62 7.18 15.11
N GLY A 819 -6.94 6.04 15.20
CA GLY A 819 -6.70 5.34 16.45
C GLY A 819 -5.87 6.17 17.44
N THR A 820 -4.85 6.86 16.98
CA THR A 820 -4.04 7.77 17.80
C THR A 820 -4.93 8.88 18.42
N ARG A 821 -5.81 9.50 17.62
CA ARG A 821 -6.79 10.47 18.13
C ARG A 821 -7.74 9.85 19.17
N LEU A 822 -8.28 8.66 18.87
CA LEU A 822 -9.27 8.00 19.73
C LEU A 822 -8.68 7.50 21.06
N LEU A 823 -7.38 7.25 21.11
CA LEU A 823 -6.65 7.01 22.37
C LEU A 823 -6.46 8.30 23.20
N GLY A 824 -6.87 9.48 22.73
CA GLY A 824 -6.74 10.73 23.46
C GLY A 824 -5.44 11.48 23.19
N VAL A 825 -4.61 11.04 22.27
CA VAL A 825 -3.36 11.73 21.90
C VAL A 825 -3.68 13.07 21.23
N LYS A 826 -3.10 14.14 21.76
CA LYS A 826 -3.26 15.52 21.26
C LYS A 826 -2.14 15.93 20.32
N ALA A 827 -0.93 15.45 20.59
CA ALA A 827 0.22 15.74 19.76
C ALA A 827 1.15 14.53 19.63
N VAL A 828 1.80 14.45 18.48
CA VAL A 828 2.93 13.53 18.25
C VAL A 828 4.17 14.41 18.05
N ILE A 829 5.27 14.11 18.74
CA ILE A 829 6.54 14.83 18.65
C ILE A 829 7.59 13.85 18.13
N ALA A 830 8.01 14.00 16.88
CA ALA A 830 8.93 13.07 16.22
C ALA A 830 10.19 13.78 15.70
N ALA A 831 11.25 13.02 15.47
CA ALA A 831 12.45 13.55 14.83
C ALA A 831 12.21 13.82 13.33
N SER A 832 11.42 12.97 12.66
CA SER A 832 10.87 13.21 11.31
C SER A 832 9.65 12.34 11.03
N TYR A 833 8.90 12.68 9.97
CA TYR A 833 7.67 12.01 9.59
C TYR A 833 7.72 11.48 8.17
N GLU A 834 6.99 10.40 7.94
CA GLU A 834 6.53 10.05 6.61
C GLU A 834 5.38 10.98 6.18
N ARG A 835 5.36 11.36 4.90
CA ARG A 835 4.45 12.40 4.37
C ARG A 835 2.97 12.10 4.62
N ILE A 836 2.52 10.91 4.24
CA ILE A 836 1.09 10.53 4.31
C ILE A 836 0.62 10.48 5.77
N HIS A 837 1.43 9.90 6.65
CA HIS A 837 1.06 9.79 8.06
C HIS A 837 1.00 11.16 8.75
N ARG A 838 1.94 12.06 8.44
CA ARG A 838 1.90 13.45 8.94
C ARG A 838 0.59 14.14 8.53
N SER A 839 0.22 14.02 7.24
CA SER A 839 -1.02 14.60 6.70
C SER A 839 -2.27 14.00 7.37
N ASN A 840 -2.28 12.68 7.57
CA ASN A 840 -3.38 12.01 8.28
C ASN A 840 -3.53 12.48 9.74
N LEU A 841 -2.42 12.72 10.45
CA LEU A 841 -2.49 13.28 11.82
C LEU A 841 -3.20 14.63 11.83
N VAL A 842 -2.80 15.55 10.95
CA VAL A 842 -3.48 16.86 10.81
C VAL A 842 -4.93 16.68 10.39
N GLY A 843 -5.19 15.81 9.41
CA GLY A 843 -6.53 15.48 8.93
C GLY A 843 -7.46 14.95 10.02
N MET A 844 -6.88 14.34 11.06
CA MET A 844 -7.62 13.89 12.24
C MET A 844 -7.57 14.88 13.41
N GLY A 845 -6.96 16.06 13.27
CA GLY A 845 -6.86 17.03 14.36
C GLY A 845 -5.86 16.63 15.47
N VAL A 846 -4.88 15.80 15.16
CA VAL A 846 -3.72 15.50 16.01
C VAL A 846 -2.56 16.39 15.57
N LEU A 847 -1.92 17.08 16.50
CA LEU A 847 -0.84 18.04 16.20
C LEU A 847 0.49 17.32 15.95
N PRO A 848 1.04 17.33 14.73
CA PRO A 848 2.39 16.83 14.51
C PRO A 848 3.42 17.92 14.83
N LEU A 849 4.39 17.58 15.67
CA LEU A 849 5.51 18.42 16.07
C LEU A 849 6.83 17.74 15.72
N GLN A 850 7.80 18.50 15.30
CA GLN A 850 9.11 17.94 14.93
C GLN A 850 10.22 18.52 15.78
N PHE A 851 11.07 17.68 16.32
CA PHE A 851 12.32 18.09 16.96
C PHE A 851 13.25 18.74 15.93
N HIS A 852 13.98 19.76 16.35
CA HIS A 852 15.08 20.30 15.55
C HIS A 852 16.26 19.32 15.48
N GLU A 853 17.10 19.46 14.47
CA GLU A 853 18.25 18.59 14.24
C GLU A 853 19.12 18.43 15.48
N GLY A 854 19.50 17.18 15.79
CA GLY A 854 20.29 16.85 16.98
C GLY A 854 19.47 16.67 18.26
N THR A 855 18.18 16.97 18.26
CA THR A 855 17.30 16.81 19.42
C THR A 855 16.38 15.61 19.20
N THR A 856 16.30 14.72 20.19
CA THR A 856 15.38 13.56 20.20
C THR A 856 14.94 13.30 21.64
N ALA A 857 13.94 12.43 21.82
CA ALA A 857 13.54 11.99 23.16
C ALA A 857 14.72 11.37 23.94
N GLN A 858 15.58 10.64 23.25
CA GLN A 858 16.77 10.00 23.84
C GLN A 858 17.84 11.03 24.25
N THR A 859 18.15 12.02 23.40
CA THR A 859 19.14 13.07 23.73
C THR A 859 18.65 13.96 24.88
N LEU A 860 17.33 14.07 25.06
CA LEU A 860 16.70 14.78 26.17
C LEU A 860 16.58 13.91 27.42
N GLY A 861 16.92 12.62 27.35
CA GLY A 861 16.85 11.68 28.47
C GLY A 861 15.42 11.46 28.98
N LEU A 862 14.42 11.42 28.06
CA LEU A 862 13.02 11.24 28.44
C LEU A 862 12.74 9.75 28.64
N ASP A 863 12.08 9.43 29.75
CA ASP A 863 11.74 8.07 30.17
C ASP A 863 10.23 7.81 30.32
N GLY A 864 9.40 8.86 30.12
CA GLY A 864 7.94 8.81 30.18
C GLY A 864 7.36 9.20 31.53
N THR A 865 8.20 9.54 32.53
CA THR A 865 7.73 10.03 33.85
C THR A 865 7.37 11.52 33.83
N GLU A 866 7.76 12.23 32.76
CA GLU A 866 7.59 13.66 32.62
C GLU A 866 6.13 14.06 32.36
N THR A 867 5.86 15.33 32.62
CA THR A 867 4.64 16.04 32.19
C THR A 867 5.03 17.05 31.10
N TYR A 868 4.17 17.23 30.10
CA TYR A 868 4.46 18.05 28.94
C TYR A 868 3.41 19.17 28.80
N ASP A 869 3.90 20.41 28.58
CA ASP A 869 3.07 21.50 28.10
C ASP A 869 3.56 21.94 26.71
N ILE A 870 2.63 22.22 25.81
CA ILE A 870 2.94 22.76 24.47
C ILE A 870 2.31 24.15 24.41
N THR A 871 3.16 25.19 24.42
CA THR A 871 2.78 26.59 24.43
C THR A 871 3.10 27.27 23.10
N GLY A 872 2.52 28.43 22.83
CA GLY A 872 2.67 29.11 21.55
C GLY A 872 1.64 28.68 20.49
N LEU A 873 0.66 27.90 20.91
CA LEU A 873 -0.51 27.55 20.10
C LEU A 873 -1.63 28.55 20.37
N GLY A 874 -2.28 29.04 19.29
CA GLY A 874 -3.36 30.02 19.39
C GLY A 874 -4.14 30.18 18.09
N ALA A 875 -5.09 31.10 18.07
CA ALA A 875 -5.92 31.39 16.90
C ALA A 875 -5.12 31.87 15.67
N ASP A 876 -3.92 32.42 15.89
CA ASP A 876 -3.00 32.95 14.90
C ASP A 876 -1.91 31.97 14.50
N LEU A 877 -2.11 30.66 14.77
CA LEU A 877 -1.19 29.59 14.36
C LEU A 877 -0.84 29.69 12.88
N LYS A 878 0.46 29.66 12.59
CA LYS A 878 0.98 29.71 11.22
C LYS A 878 1.60 28.37 10.83
N PRO A 879 1.54 27.99 9.55
CA PRO A 879 2.26 26.81 9.07
C PRO A 879 3.74 26.87 9.45
N ARG A 880 4.28 25.73 9.86
CA ARG A 880 5.70 25.51 10.18
C ARG A 880 6.30 26.43 11.23
N GLN A 881 5.47 27.13 12.03
CA GLN A 881 6.00 27.94 13.14
C GLN A 881 6.69 27.08 14.20
N ASP A 882 7.61 27.68 14.91
CA ASP A 882 8.21 27.08 16.10
C ASP A 882 7.32 27.36 17.33
N VAL A 883 7.19 26.35 18.19
CA VAL A 883 6.45 26.40 19.46
C VAL A 883 7.31 25.79 20.57
N THR A 884 6.94 26.04 21.82
CA THR A 884 7.70 25.54 22.96
C THR A 884 7.07 24.27 23.53
N LEU A 885 7.85 23.21 23.55
CA LEU A 885 7.62 21.99 24.33
C LEU A 885 8.27 22.17 25.70
N ARG A 886 7.49 22.38 26.73
CA ARG A 886 7.95 22.44 28.12
C ARG A 886 7.89 21.06 28.74
N ILE A 887 9.01 20.59 29.19
CA ILE A 887 9.21 19.29 29.83
C ILE A 887 9.34 19.51 31.32
N ILE A 888 8.44 18.94 32.10
CA ILE A 888 8.43 19.03 33.57
C ILE A 888 8.77 17.64 34.08
N ARG A 889 9.95 17.51 34.68
CA ARG A 889 10.46 16.24 35.20
C ARG A 889 9.88 15.90 36.59
N LYS A 890 10.01 14.66 37.00
CA LYS A 890 9.50 14.14 38.28
C LYS A 890 10.07 14.89 39.50
N ASP A 891 11.29 15.40 39.41
CA ASP A 891 11.92 16.20 40.45
C ASP A 891 11.49 17.69 40.47
N GLY A 892 10.58 18.07 39.56
CA GLY A 892 10.08 19.43 39.42
C GLY A 892 10.96 20.32 38.50
N SER A 893 12.07 19.82 38.00
CA SER A 893 12.89 20.58 37.07
C SER A 893 12.16 20.77 35.73
N VAL A 894 12.37 21.94 35.12
CA VAL A 894 11.69 22.37 33.89
C VAL A 894 12.71 22.60 32.80
N GLN A 895 12.45 22.07 31.60
CA GLN A 895 13.26 22.29 30.41
C GLN A 895 12.35 22.70 29.26
N ASP A 896 12.64 23.85 28.66
CA ASP A 896 11.95 24.32 27.46
C ASP A 896 12.74 23.90 26.21
N VAL A 897 12.04 23.29 25.25
CA VAL A 897 12.61 22.82 23.98
C VAL A 897 11.80 23.41 22.83
N THR A 898 12.48 24.02 21.87
CA THR A 898 11.80 24.51 20.66
C THR A 898 11.52 23.34 19.72
N VAL A 899 10.28 23.24 19.26
CA VAL A 899 9.83 22.23 18.27
C VAL A 899 9.05 22.89 17.15
N LYS A 900 9.14 22.31 15.96
CA LYS A 900 8.47 22.84 14.76
C LYS A 900 7.09 22.23 14.59
N VAL A 901 6.08 23.06 14.40
CA VAL A 901 4.74 22.61 13.98
C VAL A 901 4.82 22.06 12.55
N ARG A 902 4.34 20.85 12.34
CA ARG A 902 4.29 20.19 11.03
C ARG A 902 2.88 20.19 10.43
N ILE A 903 2.15 21.26 10.68
CA ILE A 903 1.08 21.74 9.81
C ILE A 903 1.80 22.56 8.74
N ASP A 904 1.83 22.07 7.51
CA ASP A 904 2.76 22.57 6.50
C ASP A 904 2.11 23.63 5.61
N THR A 905 0.77 23.72 5.60
CA THR A 905 0.00 24.59 4.70
C THR A 905 -1.10 25.39 5.43
N PRO A 906 -1.54 26.55 4.91
CA PRO A 906 -2.63 27.34 5.51
C PRO A 906 -3.95 26.57 5.63
N ILE A 907 -4.32 25.79 4.61
CA ILE A 907 -5.56 25.02 4.66
C ILE A 907 -5.53 23.93 5.74
N GLU A 908 -4.36 23.36 6.01
CA GLU A 908 -4.19 22.39 7.10
C GLU A 908 -4.39 23.02 8.48
N VAL A 909 -4.11 24.33 8.65
CA VAL A 909 -4.44 25.07 9.89
C VAL A 909 -5.95 25.13 10.09
N ASP A 910 -6.71 25.34 9.01
CA ASP A 910 -8.16 25.32 9.08
C ASP A 910 -8.68 23.93 9.39
N TYR A 911 -8.10 22.87 8.79
CA TYR A 911 -8.46 21.49 9.15
C TYR A 911 -8.25 21.24 10.64
N TYR A 912 -7.07 21.59 11.17
CA TYR A 912 -6.75 21.42 12.59
C TYR A 912 -7.71 22.21 13.50
N ARG A 913 -8.03 23.47 13.15
CA ARG A 913 -8.99 24.32 13.88
C ARG A 913 -10.39 23.72 13.94
N HIS A 914 -10.83 23.07 12.86
CA HIS A 914 -12.13 22.42 12.77
C HIS A 914 -12.16 21.03 13.42
N GLY A 915 -11.05 20.55 13.99
CA GLY A 915 -10.92 19.22 14.58
C GLY A 915 -10.72 18.11 13.55
N GLY A 916 -10.33 18.46 12.34
CA GLY A 916 -9.99 17.57 11.24
C GLY A 916 -10.60 18.00 9.91
N ILE A 917 -10.17 17.39 8.82
CA ILE A 917 -10.59 17.72 7.46
C ILE A 917 -12.07 17.41 7.22
N LEU A 918 -12.57 16.27 7.71
CA LEU A 918 -13.97 15.87 7.48
C LEU A 918 -14.98 16.78 8.19
N PRO A 919 -14.80 17.14 9.47
CA PRO A 919 -15.63 18.16 10.10
C PRO A 919 -15.58 19.53 9.41
N PHE A 920 -14.40 19.90 8.85
CA PHE A 920 -14.28 21.13 8.06
C PHE A 920 -15.16 21.07 6.81
N ILE A 921 -15.02 20.00 6.00
CA ILE A 921 -15.78 19.82 4.77
C ILE A 921 -17.28 19.73 5.04
N LEU A 922 -17.68 18.98 6.08
CA LEU A 922 -19.09 18.82 6.43
C LEU A 922 -19.74 20.18 6.73
N ARG A 923 -19.04 21.08 7.45
CA ARG A 923 -19.53 22.45 7.70
C ARG A 923 -19.67 23.24 6.41
N GLN A 924 -18.72 23.12 5.49
CA GLN A 924 -18.78 23.77 4.18
C GLN A 924 -20.00 23.30 3.39
N LEU A 925 -20.17 22.00 3.21
CA LEU A 925 -21.27 21.42 2.43
C LEU A 925 -22.64 21.78 3.00
N ILE A 926 -22.80 21.77 4.32
CA ILE A 926 -24.05 22.18 4.97
C ILE A 926 -24.31 23.68 4.75
N ASN A 927 -23.30 24.54 4.79
CA ASN A 927 -23.44 25.97 4.53
C ASN A 927 -23.75 26.28 3.05
N GLU A 928 -23.14 25.54 2.11
CA GLU A 928 -23.43 25.70 0.67
C GLU A 928 -24.83 25.21 0.29
N ALA A 929 -25.38 24.26 1.04
CA ALA A 929 -26.72 23.71 0.81
C ALA A 929 -27.86 24.55 1.41
N LYS A 930 -27.57 25.54 2.27
CA LYS A 930 -28.52 26.52 2.81
C LYS A 930 -28.79 27.63 1.81
#